data_69f0bce11988611d813dd401b9f22bb5
#
_entry.id   69f0bce11988611d813dd401b9f22bb5
#
_cell.length_a   1.000
_cell.length_b   1.000
_cell.length_c   1.000
_cell.angle_alpha   90.00
_cell.angle_beta   90.00
_cell.angle_gamma   90.00
#
_symmetry.space_group_name_H-M   'P 1'
#
loop_
_entity.id
_entity.type
_entity.pdbx_description
1 polymer ?
#
loop_
_entity_poly.entity_id
_entity_poly.type
_entity_poly.pdbx_seq_one_letter_code
_entity_poly.pdbx_strand_id
1 'polypeptide(L)'
;MVARVISNPLISTTSFARGVAGLYFFSGVVGLAYQVLWARMLSLQFGVSIFGVVISAAAFMLGLGIGALLGRRISQQHQTPLRLFALIEISIAAFALLLPFILRLVDAGVLRLGPESLTAWYGMQLTAALLLVTLPATVMGIGFPLVLKSLRHTSISLGRIYGLNTCGGALGALLPLLLLPTLGWVAGVWVVAMVGALVAATAWWLSRQQPQDTVQDQRQPAGVSVATATLLAYAAVGAAALILEVGWTRLFGMLLLRTEYVMAIILAVFLVGIGLGSLLVRRLQARFWFDLLPVVTALFALLSLWGIPFLAGWAEQADFTSLAAAMLAQGLAIAVLTLPVTLLLGAWLPLLSARLGQDKSIAALLYGANSVGAAAGALLAGFVLIPWLGTAGTIVLAALLLFVAGMAWAARRSWLALPLLLALAWPVLQLPAVSQLLPVGQANSTDLMVHEDALAITHVVERDDGQRLLLADLQRMDASSEPLAVVSQQNQVRLPLLLHPEPRRVLFLGLGTGITAAASLPYPNLQRTAVELSQGAIEASQIWFAEVNGNVGREMQIIRDDARRFLQTTSQDYDVIIGDLFHPDLVGRSALLSLQQFQRAQKHLAEGGLFVQWLALNQFDPQSLQVILRTFKRVFPEAVMFVDGFRLALVGGNGWQANIESSLNNLSQLDSIAQDKVTGTEGLWSWLGRYWGPVQASQGPVQSEWAPVIEYYLPRARYRGEMDLVVLVDWLLQKRPHFSQAQQALGVSKAQSESFERAYVSTELALRAWVAELKGDVRQGQKLLQLAYQANPKDRWVSGALADRMFAGLQAMTEQGADPRNALEAILYIRPDHVEALRSLWRLEQAEGNEARADEFRRMLQDLSPLDAELRH
;
A
#
# COMPACT_ATOMS: atom_id res chain seq x y z
N MET A 1 15.31 67.05 30.11
CA MET A 1 13.95 66.45 30.30
C MET A 1 13.78 65.41 29.19
N VAL A 2 14.21 64.18 29.43
CA VAL A 2 14.09 63.08 28.47
C VAL A 2 12.93 62.22 28.93
N ALA A 3 11.81 62.30 28.25
CA ALA A 3 10.62 61.48 28.52
C ALA A 3 10.94 60.00 28.25
N ARG A 4 11.07 59.22 29.32
CA ARG A 4 10.98 57.75 29.28
C ARG A 4 9.54 57.37 28.85
N VAL A 5 9.38 57.02 27.61
CA VAL A 5 8.20 56.28 27.18
C VAL A 5 8.37 54.83 27.68
N ILE A 6 7.88 54.58 28.90
CA ILE A 6 7.72 53.24 29.43
C ILE A 6 6.48 52.64 28.72
N SER A 7 6.68 51.96 27.60
CA SER A 7 5.65 51.11 27.07
C SER A 7 5.53 49.92 28.03
N ASN A 8 4.52 49.91 28.91
CA ASN A 8 4.16 48.75 29.71
C ASN A 8 3.86 47.62 28.72
N PRO A 9 4.59 46.49 28.77
CA PRO A 9 4.24 45.35 27.94
C PRO A 9 2.89 44.81 28.41
N LEU A 10 1.92 44.84 27.50
CA LEU A 10 0.54 44.37 27.72
C LEU A 10 0.46 42.92 28.24
N ILE A 11 1.53 42.13 28.11
CA ILE A 11 1.63 40.72 28.51
C ILE A 11 2.96 40.50 29.25
N SER A 12 2.95 39.67 30.31
CA SER A 12 4.18 39.27 31.02
C SER A 12 5.13 38.46 30.11
N THR A 13 6.44 38.49 30.36
CA THR A 13 7.46 37.73 29.59
C THR A 13 7.15 36.25 29.60
N THR A 14 6.55 35.73 30.66
CA THR A 14 6.12 34.31 30.78
C THR A 14 4.91 34.01 29.89
N SER A 15 3.95 34.92 29.82
CA SER A 15 2.76 34.79 28.94
C SER A 15 3.15 34.92 27.45
N PHE A 16 4.05 35.83 27.12
CA PHE A 16 4.62 35.93 25.78
C PHE A 16 5.32 34.62 25.36
N ALA A 17 6.21 34.07 26.24
CA ALA A 17 6.92 32.84 25.97
C ALA A 17 5.96 31.64 25.77
N ARG A 18 4.88 31.55 26.56
CA ARG A 18 3.84 30.53 26.40
C ARG A 18 3.06 30.71 25.09
N GLY A 19 2.73 31.96 24.72
CA GLY A 19 2.08 32.28 23.45
C GLY A 19 2.90 31.86 22.24
N VAL A 20 4.20 32.17 22.23
CA VAL A 20 5.11 31.77 21.15
C VAL A 20 5.29 30.24 21.12
N ALA A 21 5.38 29.59 22.27
CA ALA A 21 5.50 28.13 22.32
C ALA A 21 4.24 27.42 21.81
N GLY A 22 3.05 27.91 22.15
CA GLY A 22 1.76 27.44 21.61
C GLY A 22 1.63 27.68 20.11
N LEU A 23 2.01 28.89 19.66
CA LEU A 23 2.08 29.20 18.24
C LEU A 23 2.95 28.21 17.46
N TYR A 24 4.13 27.92 18.00
CA TYR A 24 5.07 27.01 17.36
C TYR A 24 4.63 25.54 17.38
N PHE A 25 3.82 25.14 18.36
CA PHE A 25 3.10 23.86 18.33
C PHE A 25 2.15 23.79 17.12
N PHE A 26 1.32 24.82 16.90
CA PHE A 26 0.40 24.83 15.75
C PHE A 26 1.13 24.95 14.41
N SER A 27 2.28 25.67 14.35
CA SER A 27 3.14 25.64 13.17
C SER A 27 3.65 24.22 12.88
N GLY A 28 3.97 23.42 13.91
CA GLY A 28 4.29 22.02 13.76
C GLY A 28 3.13 21.19 13.21
N VAL A 29 1.90 21.41 13.68
CA VAL A 29 0.68 20.77 13.14
C VAL A 29 0.54 21.05 11.64
N VAL A 30 0.65 22.32 11.24
CA VAL A 30 0.51 22.76 9.84
C VAL A 30 1.63 22.18 8.98
N GLY A 31 2.89 22.26 9.45
CA GLY A 31 4.06 21.79 8.70
C GLY A 31 4.00 20.30 8.36
N LEU A 32 3.66 19.45 9.32
CA LEU A 32 3.56 18.00 9.11
C LEU A 32 2.29 17.61 8.35
N ALA A 33 1.17 18.31 8.55
CA ALA A 33 -0.01 18.12 7.72
C ALA A 33 0.30 18.38 6.24
N TYR A 34 1.06 19.46 5.93
CA TYR A 34 1.52 19.71 4.57
C TYR A 34 2.45 18.62 4.06
N GLN A 35 3.43 18.17 4.88
CA GLN A 35 4.34 17.11 4.46
C GLN A 35 3.57 15.86 4.01
N VAL A 36 2.60 15.39 4.80
CA VAL A 36 1.80 14.21 4.47
C VAL A 36 0.92 14.45 3.24
N LEU A 37 0.21 15.59 3.18
CA LEU A 37 -0.65 15.93 2.04
C LEU A 37 0.16 16.06 0.75
N TRP A 38 1.29 16.77 0.77
CA TRP A 38 2.13 16.96 -0.42
C TRP A 38 2.79 15.66 -0.87
N ALA A 39 3.26 14.83 0.07
CA ALA A 39 3.80 13.51 -0.26
C ALA A 39 2.77 12.65 -1.01
N ARG A 40 1.51 12.68 -0.56
CA ARG A 40 0.43 11.96 -1.21
C ARG A 40 0.02 12.53 -2.55
N MET A 41 -0.08 13.84 -2.67
CA MET A 41 -0.38 14.50 -3.96
C MET A 41 0.69 14.19 -5.00
N LEU A 42 1.96 14.21 -4.61
CA LEU A 42 3.08 13.84 -5.50
C LEU A 42 3.03 12.35 -5.86
N SER A 43 2.75 11.46 -4.90
CA SER A 43 2.61 10.02 -5.16
C SER A 43 1.49 9.70 -6.15
N LEU A 44 0.39 10.45 -6.12
CA LEU A 44 -0.71 10.27 -7.07
C LEU A 44 -0.33 10.66 -8.51
N GLN A 45 0.46 11.70 -8.67
CA GLN A 45 0.85 12.17 -9.99
C GLN A 45 1.96 11.33 -10.61
N PHE A 46 2.89 10.89 -9.78
CA PHE A 46 4.12 10.26 -10.25
C PHE A 46 4.14 8.74 -10.16
N GLY A 47 3.03 8.11 -9.82
CA GLY A 47 2.95 6.67 -9.59
C GLY A 47 2.94 6.32 -8.10
N VAL A 48 2.20 5.26 -7.78
CA VAL A 48 2.03 4.79 -6.41
C VAL A 48 3.25 3.98 -6.00
N SER A 49 4.25 4.63 -5.48
CA SER A 49 5.38 3.92 -4.94
C SER A 49 5.82 4.52 -3.60
N ILE A 50 6.45 3.72 -2.78
CA ILE A 50 7.25 4.19 -1.63
C ILE A 50 8.21 5.30 -2.07
N PHE A 51 8.66 5.31 -3.32
CA PHE A 51 9.48 6.38 -3.89
C PHE A 51 8.89 7.77 -3.65
N GLY A 52 7.60 7.99 -3.93
CA GLY A 52 6.97 9.29 -3.72
C GLY A 52 7.02 9.72 -2.25
N VAL A 53 6.82 8.80 -1.31
CA VAL A 53 6.87 9.06 0.13
C VAL A 53 8.31 9.34 0.58
N VAL A 54 9.27 8.49 0.19
CA VAL A 54 10.70 8.63 0.55
C VAL A 54 11.29 9.91 -0.06
N ILE A 55 11.02 10.18 -1.33
CA ILE A 55 11.50 11.38 -2.02
C ILE A 55 10.91 12.65 -1.40
N SER A 56 9.61 12.65 -1.08
CA SER A 56 8.96 13.79 -0.44
C SER A 56 9.50 14.05 0.96
N ALA A 57 9.71 13.01 1.75
CA ALA A 57 10.31 13.13 3.08
C ALA A 57 11.75 13.65 3.00
N ALA A 58 12.54 13.13 2.06
CA ALA A 58 13.91 13.59 1.83
C ALA A 58 13.96 15.06 1.38
N ALA A 59 13.12 15.45 0.42
CA ALA A 59 13.01 16.84 -0.06
C ALA A 59 12.59 17.81 1.06
N PHE A 60 11.63 17.37 1.90
CA PHE A 60 11.16 18.15 3.03
C PHE A 60 12.26 18.34 4.09
N MET A 61 12.95 17.26 4.47
CA MET A 61 14.07 17.32 5.42
C MET A 61 15.24 18.12 4.89
N LEU A 62 15.57 17.99 3.60
CA LEU A 62 16.60 18.79 2.95
C LEU A 62 16.27 20.29 3.02
N GLY A 63 15.01 20.63 2.69
CA GLY A 63 14.53 22.00 2.78
C GLY A 63 14.61 22.56 4.20
N LEU A 64 14.11 21.84 5.20
CA LEU A 64 14.21 22.23 6.60
C LEU A 64 15.66 22.45 7.04
N GLY A 65 16.57 21.57 6.61
CA GLY A 65 18.00 21.68 6.89
C GLY A 65 18.63 22.94 6.29
N ILE A 66 18.47 23.15 4.99
CA ILE A 66 18.95 24.36 4.27
C ILE A 66 18.33 25.61 4.90
N GLY A 67 17.02 25.59 5.17
CA GLY A 67 16.30 26.70 5.77
C GLY A 67 16.82 27.07 7.17
N ALA A 68 17.12 26.09 8.02
CA ALA A 68 17.69 26.32 9.34
C ALA A 68 19.09 26.95 9.26
N LEU A 69 19.94 26.50 8.32
CA LEU A 69 21.27 27.08 8.08
C LEU A 69 21.19 28.54 7.57
N LEU A 70 20.29 28.81 6.62
CA LEU A 70 20.04 30.16 6.11
C LEU A 70 19.40 31.04 7.18
N GLY A 71 18.42 30.51 7.90
CA GLY A 71 17.69 31.23 8.94
C GLY A 71 18.57 31.64 10.13
N ARG A 72 19.65 30.86 10.42
CA ARG A 72 20.68 31.30 11.37
C ARG A 72 21.27 32.63 11.01
N ARG A 73 21.64 32.84 9.73
CA ARG A 73 22.22 34.12 9.25
C ARG A 73 21.15 35.24 9.24
N ILE A 74 19.97 34.92 8.70
CA ILE A 74 18.85 35.85 8.59
C ILE A 74 18.39 36.32 9.98
N SER A 75 18.28 35.40 10.94
CA SER A 75 17.85 35.75 12.30
C SER A 75 18.81 36.73 12.98
N GLN A 76 20.12 36.68 12.72
CA GLN A 76 21.11 37.61 13.30
C GLN A 76 20.90 39.03 12.80
N GLN A 77 20.46 39.22 11.57
CA GLN A 77 20.30 40.53 10.91
C GLN A 77 18.97 41.23 11.23
N HIS A 78 17.92 40.51 11.58
CA HIS A 78 16.59 41.08 11.76
C HIS A 78 16.21 41.29 13.22
N GLN A 79 15.74 42.52 13.54
CA GLN A 79 15.35 42.89 14.91
C GLN A 79 13.96 42.39 15.31
N THR A 80 13.12 42.05 14.36
CA THR A 80 11.74 41.61 14.57
C THR A 80 11.51 40.17 14.06
N PRO A 81 12.13 39.15 14.67
CA PRO A 81 12.09 37.77 14.16
C PRO A 81 10.67 37.20 14.05
N LEU A 82 9.74 37.55 14.96
CA LEU A 82 8.35 37.08 14.88
C LEU A 82 7.55 37.68 13.71
N ARG A 83 7.85 38.91 13.28
CA ARG A 83 7.22 39.46 12.06
C ARG A 83 7.69 38.71 10.81
N LEU A 84 9.00 38.39 10.76
CA LEU A 84 9.54 37.64 9.67
C LEU A 84 8.96 36.19 9.67
N PHE A 85 8.81 35.58 10.85
CA PHE A 85 8.15 34.30 10.99
C PHE A 85 6.69 34.34 10.48
N ALA A 86 5.93 35.40 10.79
CA ALA A 86 4.56 35.54 10.28
C ALA A 86 4.53 35.67 8.73
N LEU A 87 5.51 36.41 8.14
CA LEU A 87 5.63 36.48 6.68
C LEU A 87 5.96 35.12 6.04
N ILE A 88 6.78 34.34 6.69
CA ILE A 88 7.11 32.96 6.28
C ILE A 88 5.85 32.10 6.28
N GLU A 89 5.10 32.05 7.38
CA GLU A 89 3.89 31.24 7.50
C GLU A 89 2.83 31.63 6.46
N ILE A 90 2.63 32.92 6.19
CA ILE A 90 1.67 33.35 5.17
C ILE A 90 2.14 33.01 3.74
N SER A 91 3.47 33.07 3.48
CA SER A 91 4.02 32.68 2.17
C SER A 91 3.86 31.18 1.91
N ILE A 92 4.02 30.35 2.95
CA ILE A 92 3.80 28.90 2.88
C ILE A 92 2.32 28.61 2.64
N ALA A 93 1.41 29.29 3.35
CA ALA A 93 -0.04 29.15 3.14
C ALA A 93 -0.43 29.55 1.70
N ALA A 94 0.11 30.64 1.18
CA ALA A 94 -0.12 31.07 -0.20
C ALA A 94 0.40 30.04 -1.22
N PHE A 95 1.61 29.51 -1.00
CA PHE A 95 2.15 28.43 -1.83
C PHE A 95 1.26 27.18 -1.79
N ALA A 96 0.80 26.77 -0.61
CA ALA A 96 -0.08 25.62 -0.44
C ALA A 96 -1.41 25.77 -1.20
N LEU A 97 -2.00 26.98 -1.23
CA LEU A 97 -3.19 27.25 -2.04
C LEU A 97 -2.94 27.08 -3.55
N LEU A 98 -1.74 27.40 -4.02
CA LEU A 98 -1.37 27.30 -5.43
C LEU A 98 -0.89 25.90 -5.84
N LEU A 99 -0.38 25.10 -4.91
CA LEU A 99 0.25 23.81 -5.18
C LEU A 99 -0.60 22.86 -6.05
N PRO A 100 -1.92 22.66 -5.80
CA PRO A 100 -2.72 21.78 -6.65
C PRO A 100 -2.75 22.21 -8.12
N PHE A 101 -2.66 23.50 -8.41
CA PHE A 101 -2.59 24.02 -9.77
C PHE A 101 -1.20 23.86 -10.38
N ILE A 102 -0.16 24.11 -9.59
CA ILE A 102 1.25 23.92 -10.01
C ILE A 102 1.47 22.45 -10.38
N LEU A 103 0.98 21.52 -9.57
CA LEU A 103 1.12 20.09 -9.83
C LEU A 103 0.46 19.68 -11.15
N ARG A 104 -0.73 20.19 -11.47
CA ARG A 104 -1.37 19.94 -12.78
C ARG A 104 -0.56 20.47 -13.96
N LEU A 105 0.08 21.63 -13.79
CA LEU A 105 0.97 22.19 -14.84
C LEU A 105 2.23 21.35 -15.01
N VAL A 106 2.81 20.88 -13.91
CA VAL A 106 3.99 19.99 -13.93
C VAL A 106 3.64 18.66 -14.59
N ASP A 107 2.50 18.05 -14.23
CA ASP A 107 2.03 16.81 -14.84
C ASP A 107 1.86 16.93 -16.36
N ALA A 108 1.18 18.00 -16.80
CA ALA A 108 1.04 18.30 -18.23
C ALA A 108 2.39 18.52 -18.94
N GLY A 109 3.36 19.13 -18.24
CA GLY A 109 4.72 19.36 -18.75
C GLY A 109 5.51 18.05 -18.88
N VAL A 110 5.47 17.21 -17.86
CA VAL A 110 6.15 15.91 -17.82
C VAL A 110 5.59 14.97 -18.91
N LEU A 111 4.27 14.94 -19.09
CA LEU A 111 3.63 14.16 -20.16
C LEU A 111 4.04 14.63 -21.54
N ARG A 112 4.22 15.94 -21.77
CA ARG A 112 4.70 16.47 -23.05
C ARG A 112 6.15 16.09 -23.35
N LEU A 113 6.98 15.96 -22.32
CA LEU A 113 8.38 15.53 -22.47
C LEU A 113 8.51 14.04 -22.79
N GLY A 114 7.48 13.23 -22.44
CA GLY A 114 7.31 11.84 -22.82
C GLY A 114 8.53 10.94 -22.56
N PRO A 115 9.08 10.85 -21.34
CA PRO A 115 10.27 10.03 -21.12
C PRO A 115 9.94 8.54 -21.40
N GLU A 116 10.72 7.93 -22.29
CA GLU A 116 10.48 6.56 -22.75
C GLU A 116 10.79 5.51 -21.69
N SER A 117 11.74 5.77 -20.78
CA SER A 117 12.16 4.82 -19.76
C SER A 117 11.62 5.14 -18.37
N LEU A 118 11.32 4.10 -17.59
CA LEU A 118 10.92 4.20 -16.19
C LEU A 118 11.96 4.96 -15.34
N THR A 119 13.25 4.74 -15.62
CA THR A 119 14.36 5.42 -14.91
C THR A 119 14.37 6.92 -15.19
N ALA A 120 14.18 7.35 -16.45
CA ALA A 120 14.09 8.76 -16.80
C ALA A 120 12.84 9.41 -16.17
N TRP A 121 11.72 8.71 -16.13
CA TRP A 121 10.51 9.13 -15.43
C TRP A 121 10.77 9.36 -13.93
N TYR A 122 11.36 8.40 -13.22
CA TYR A 122 11.72 8.58 -11.81
C TYR A 122 12.72 9.72 -11.58
N GLY A 123 13.68 9.91 -12.49
CA GLY A 123 14.60 11.04 -12.43
C GLY A 123 13.89 12.38 -12.54
N MET A 124 12.90 12.51 -13.43
CA MET A 124 12.06 13.72 -13.55
C MET A 124 11.19 13.93 -12.32
N GLN A 125 10.60 12.86 -11.76
CA GLN A 125 9.83 12.92 -10.54
C GLN A 125 10.66 13.40 -9.35
N LEU A 126 11.84 12.82 -9.17
CA LEU A 126 12.77 13.24 -8.12
C LEU A 126 13.08 14.72 -8.24
N THR A 127 13.39 15.19 -9.45
CA THR A 127 13.68 16.60 -9.72
C THR A 127 12.48 17.49 -9.40
N ALA A 128 11.28 17.13 -9.87
CA ALA A 128 10.06 17.88 -9.61
C ALA A 128 9.72 17.92 -8.11
N ALA A 129 9.81 16.78 -7.41
CA ALA A 129 9.56 16.70 -5.97
C ALA A 129 10.59 17.51 -5.16
N LEU A 130 11.87 17.41 -5.53
CA LEU A 130 12.93 18.20 -4.91
C LEU A 130 12.66 19.70 -5.07
N LEU A 131 12.29 20.17 -6.25
CA LEU A 131 12.01 21.59 -6.48
C LEU A 131 10.73 22.05 -5.75
N LEU A 132 9.63 21.29 -5.88
CA LEU A 132 8.32 21.68 -5.36
C LEU A 132 8.22 21.57 -3.84
N VAL A 133 8.94 20.63 -3.21
CA VAL A 133 8.87 20.42 -1.76
C VAL A 133 10.01 21.09 -1.03
N THR A 134 11.24 21.04 -1.56
CA THR A 134 12.42 21.63 -0.90
C THR A 134 12.29 23.15 -0.76
N LEU A 135 11.72 23.84 -1.76
CA LEU A 135 11.58 25.30 -1.70
C LEU A 135 10.71 25.77 -0.53
N PRO A 136 9.43 25.35 -0.40
CA PRO A 136 8.60 25.75 0.75
C PRO A 136 9.13 25.19 2.07
N ALA A 137 9.70 24.00 2.10
CA ALA A 137 10.34 23.44 3.29
C ALA A 137 11.57 24.25 3.73
N THR A 138 12.33 24.83 2.78
CA THR A 138 13.42 25.76 3.10
C THR A 138 12.88 27.01 3.79
N VAL A 139 11.79 27.55 3.29
CA VAL A 139 11.13 28.70 3.92
C VAL A 139 10.63 28.34 5.33
N MET A 140 10.04 27.13 5.54
CA MET A 140 9.66 26.61 6.86
C MET A 140 10.86 26.48 7.80
N GLY A 141 11.99 25.97 7.29
CA GLY A 141 13.21 25.75 8.08
C GLY A 141 13.81 27.04 8.64
N ILE A 142 13.64 28.19 7.96
CA ILE A 142 14.04 29.52 8.46
C ILE A 142 13.27 29.86 9.75
N GLY A 143 12.06 29.34 9.95
CA GLY A 143 11.22 29.63 11.12
C GLY A 143 11.85 29.21 12.45
N PHE A 144 12.56 28.06 12.49
CA PHE A 144 13.16 27.58 13.73
C PHE A 144 14.18 28.55 14.39
N PRO A 145 15.20 29.03 13.70
CA PRO A 145 16.11 30.05 14.24
C PRO A 145 15.41 31.37 14.66
N LEU A 146 14.38 31.79 13.92
CA LEU A 146 13.63 33.01 14.24
C LEU A 146 12.85 32.86 15.56
N VAL A 147 12.19 31.72 15.76
CA VAL A 147 11.49 31.42 17.02
C VAL A 147 12.48 31.34 18.19
N LEU A 148 13.63 30.69 17.98
CA LEU A 148 14.68 30.64 19.01
C LEU A 148 15.19 32.03 19.39
N LYS A 149 15.37 32.92 18.41
CA LYS A 149 15.80 34.31 18.66
C LYS A 149 14.72 35.08 19.42
N SER A 150 13.45 34.95 19.04
CA SER A 150 12.32 35.63 19.70
C SER A 150 12.21 35.28 21.19
N LEU A 151 12.67 34.11 21.59
CA LEU A 151 12.61 33.59 22.96
C LEU A 151 13.93 33.70 23.73
N ARG A 152 14.95 34.40 23.18
CA ARG A 152 16.28 34.46 23.82
C ARG A 152 16.28 35.05 25.24
N HIS A 153 15.39 36.00 25.51
CA HIS A 153 15.24 36.67 26.80
C HIS A 153 14.26 35.95 27.75
N THR A 154 13.86 34.72 27.42
CA THR A 154 12.93 33.93 28.21
C THR A 154 13.62 32.70 28.79
N SER A 155 13.09 32.18 29.89
CA SER A 155 13.61 30.97 30.57
C SER A 155 13.18 29.65 29.91
N ILE A 156 12.50 29.69 28.77
CA ILE A 156 12.01 28.48 28.08
C ILE A 156 13.18 27.72 27.47
N SER A 157 13.26 26.41 27.75
CA SER A 157 14.34 25.56 27.27
C SER A 157 14.17 25.18 25.80
N LEU A 158 15.30 24.93 25.12
CA LEU A 158 15.32 24.43 23.75
C LEU A 158 14.49 23.15 23.61
N GLY A 159 14.67 22.19 24.52
CA GLY A 159 13.93 20.92 24.49
C GLY A 159 12.42 21.11 24.58
N ARG A 160 11.93 22.14 25.28
CA ARG A 160 10.50 22.45 25.35
C ARG A 160 9.99 23.05 24.05
N ILE A 161 10.74 23.93 23.39
CA ILE A 161 10.34 24.54 22.13
C ILE A 161 10.31 23.48 21.01
N TYR A 162 11.40 22.74 20.89
CA TYR A 162 11.53 21.70 19.88
C TYR A 162 10.52 20.55 20.12
N GLY A 163 10.41 20.07 21.38
CA GLY A 163 9.48 19.00 21.72
C GLY A 163 8.01 19.36 21.49
N LEU A 164 7.57 20.59 21.80
CA LEU A 164 6.19 21.03 21.53
C LEU A 164 5.91 21.11 20.02
N ASN A 165 6.84 21.63 19.22
CA ASN A 165 6.67 21.68 17.77
C ASN A 165 6.57 20.26 17.17
N THR A 166 7.41 19.33 17.61
CA THR A 166 7.40 17.94 17.14
C THR A 166 6.13 17.19 17.57
N CYS A 167 5.65 17.41 18.82
CA CYS A 167 4.35 16.89 19.25
C CYS A 167 3.18 17.48 18.42
N GLY A 168 3.25 18.77 18.06
CA GLY A 168 2.34 19.38 17.10
C GLY A 168 2.39 18.67 15.75
N GLY A 169 3.61 18.37 15.27
CA GLY A 169 3.80 17.59 14.05
C GLY A 169 3.12 16.21 14.10
N ALA A 170 3.19 15.50 15.22
CA ALA A 170 2.50 14.22 15.38
C ALA A 170 0.97 14.34 15.19
N LEU A 171 0.36 15.39 15.74
CA LEU A 171 -1.05 15.68 15.51
C LEU A 171 -1.31 16.05 14.04
N GLY A 172 -0.40 16.82 13.42
CA GLY A 172 -0.45 17.18 12.01
C GLY A 172 -0.40 15.97 11.07
N ALA A 173 0.37 14.94 11.42
CA ALA A 173 0.45 13.70 10.65
C ALA A 173 -0.89 12.91 10.63
N LEU A 174 -1.70 13.02 11.68
CA LEU A 174 -3.01 12.37 11.77
C LEU A 174 -4.15 13.19 11.13
N LEU A 175 -3.96 14.49 10.93
CA LEU A 175 -4.98 15.40 10.42
C LEU A 175 -5.51 15.01 9.03
N PRO A 176 -4.68 14.58 8.06
CA PRO A 176 -5.15 14.12 6.75
C PRO A 176 -6.18 12.98 6.81
N LEU A 177 -6.10 12.08 7.81
CA LEU A 177 -7.08 10.99 7.99
C LEU A 177 -8.52 11.50 8.21
N LEU A 178 -8.67 12.71 8.71
CA LEU A 178 -9.97 13.36 8.93
C LEU A 178 -10.38 14.19 7.70
N LEU A 179 -9.44 14.88 7.07
CA LEU A 179 -9.73 15.83 5.99
C LEU A 179 -9.97 15.13 4.65
N LEU A 180 -9.14 14.14 4.30
CA LEU A 180 -9.15 13.57 2.96
C LEU A 180 -10.43 12.78 2.61
N PRO A 181 -11.01 11.95 3.51
CA PRO A 181 -12.22 11.21 3.20
C PRO A 181 -13.44 12.09 2.91
N THR A 182 -13.46 13.28 3.48
CA THR A 182 -14.62 14.20 3.40
C THR A 182 -14.42 15.32 2.40
N LEU A 183 -13.21 15.85 2.31
CA LEU A 183 -12.90 17.07 1.55
C LEU A 183 -12.07 16.80 0.29
N GLY A 184 -11.38 15.64 0.23
CA GLY A 184 -10.39 15.36 -0.80
C GLY A 184 -9.12 16.20 -0.65
N TRP A 185 -8.19 16.06 -1.61
CA TRP A 185 -6.85 16.66 -1.52
C TRP A 185 -6.85 18.18 -1.56
N VAL A 186 -7.56 18.76 -2.53
CA VAL A 186 -7.51 20.23 -2.77
C VAL A 186 -8.08 20.99 -1.58
N ALA A 187 -9.29 20.64 -1.16
CA ALA A 187 -9.93 21.34 -0.04
C ALA A 187 -9.25 21.01 1.30
N GLY A 188 -8.70 19.79 1.47
CA GLY A 188 -7.88 19.43 2.63
C GLY A 188 -6.64 20.33 2.77
N VAL A 189 -5.90 20.55 1.69
CA VAL A 189 -4.75 21.48 1.67
C VAL A 189 -5.19 22.92 1.98
N TRP A 190 -6.34 23.35 1.46
CA TRP A 190 -6.84 24.71 1.72
C TRP A 190 -7.24 24.92 3.19
N VAL A 191 -7.83 23.90 3.84
CA VAL A 191 -8.13 23.95 5.29
C VAL A 191 -6.83 24.10 6.09
N VAL A 192 -5.79 23.33 5.78
CA VAL A 192 -4.48 23.46 6.45
C VAL A 192 -3.87 24.84 6.17
N ALA A 193 -4.00 25.39 4.96
CA ALA A 193 -3.54 26.72 4.61
C ALA A 193 -4.25 27.82 5.42
N MET A 194 -5.55 27.69 5.67
CA MET A 194 -6.29 28.62 6.55
C MET A 194 -5.76 28.56 7.99
N VAL A 195 -5.47 27.38 8.52
CA VAL A 195 -4.84 27.22 9.84
C VAL A 195 -3.46 27.88 9.87
N GLY A 196 -2.65 27.68 8.82
CA GLY A 196 -1.35 28.36 8.66
C GLY A 196 -1.46 29.89 8.62
N ALA A 197 -2.47 30.42 7.93
CA ALA A 197 -2.76 31.86 7.91
C ALA A 197 -3.17 32.41 9.31
N LEU A 198 -3.90 31.63 10.11
CA LEU A 198 -4.21 31.97 11.50
C LEU A 198 -2.96 31.95 12.38
N VAL A 199 -2.05 31.00 12.17
CA VAL A 199 -0.73 30.98 12.82
C VAL A 199 0.06 32.24 12.46
N ALA A 200 0.09 32.64 11.19
CA ALA A 200 0.75 33.85 10.72
C ALA A 200 0.14 35.12 11.35
N ALA A 201 -1.18 35.23 11.39
CA ALA A 201 -1.88 36.37 12.00
C ALA A 201 -1.59 36.49 13.50
N THR A 202 -1.57 35.36 14.21
CA THR A 202 -1.23 35.27 15.63
C THR A 202 0.25 35.65 15.88
N ALA A 203 1.17 35.18 15.01
CA ALA A 203 2.58 35.55 15.07
C ALA A 203 2.78 37.08 14.85
N TRP A 204 2.04 37.63 13.90
CA TRP A 204 2.06 39.08 13.63
C TRP A 204 1.55 39.88 14.84
N TRP A 205 0.47 39.43 15.48
CA TRP A 205 -0.04 40.09 16.67
C TRP A 205 0.94 40.01 17.84
N LEU A 206 1.50 38.82 18.11
CA LEU A 206 2.52 38.62 19.16
C LEU A 206 3.79 39.41 18.89
N SER A 207 4.16 39.67 17.64
CA SER A 207 5.33 40.45 17.28
C SER A 207 5.30 41.88 17.77
N ARG A 208 4.10 42.47 17.94
CA ARG A 208 3.92 43.81 18.49
C ARG A 208 4.26 43.89 19.99
N GLN A 209 4.33 42.76 20.66
CA GLN A 209 4.59 42.63 22.09
C GLN A 209 5.98 42.06 22.37
N GLN A 210 6.76 41.85 21.31
CA GLN A 210 8.13 41.30 21.45
C GLN A 210 9.03 42.34 22.11
N PRO A 211 9.79 41.95 23.21
CA PRO A 211 10.79 42.80 23.79
C PRO A 211 11.83 43.23 22.75
N GLN A 212 12.13 44.51 22.67
CA GLN A 212 13.17 45.02 21.74
C GLN A 212 14.55 44.72 22.27
N ASP A 213 15.46 44.34 21.38
CA ASP A 213 16.88 44.15 21.67
C ASP A 213 17.53 45.51 22.01
N THR A 214 18.26 45.54 23.10
CA THR A 214 19.07 46.73 23.45
C THR A 214 20.33 46.77 22.58
N VAL A 215 20.92 48.00 22.35
CA VAL A 215 22.14 48.20 21.54
C VAL A 215 23.32 47.36 22.05
N GLN A 216 23.36 47.04 23.34
CA GLN A 216 24.40 46.23 24.00
C GLN A 216 24.32 44.76 23.60
N ASP A 217 23.13 44.22 23.28
CA ASP A 217 22.88 42.84 22.80
C ASP A 217 23.36 42.59 21.36
N GLN A 218 23.63 43.66 20.59
CA GLN A 218 24.09 43.57 19.20
C GLN A 218 25.57 43.26 19.07
N ARG A 219 26.37 43.38 20.18
CA ARG A 219 27.80 43.09 20.21
C ARG A 219 28.10 41.70 20.76
N GLN A 220 27.40 40.65 20.32
CA GLN A 220 27.83 39.30 20.67
C GLN A 220 29.06 38.87 19.83
N PRO A 221 30.06 38.21 20.44
CA PRO A 221 31.27 37.78 19.75
C PRO A 221 30.96 36.86 18.60
N ALA A 222 31.82 36.89 17.59
CA ALA A 222 31.79 36.06 16.40
C ALA A 222 31.54 34.59 16.80
N GLY A 223 30.56 33.96 16.14
CA GLY A 223 29.93 32.72 16.53
C GLY A 223 30.89 31.60 16.93
N VAL A 224 30.53 30.91 17.99
CA VAL A 224 31.19 29.65 18.39
C VAL A 224 31.25 28.71 17.20
N SER A 225 32.47 28.37 16.75
CA SER A 225 32.64 27.37 15.68
C SER A 225 32.44 25.96 16.29
N VAL A 226 31.48 25.25 15.78
CA VAL A 226 31.29 23.82 16.08
C VAL A 226 32.23 23.01 15.19
N ALA A 227 32.98 22.06 15.77
CA ALA A 227 33.87 21.22 14.98
C ALA A 227 33.11 20.47 13.88
N THR A 228 33.63 20.47 12.64
CA THR A 228 33.03 19.82 11.49
C THR A 228 32.74 18.34 11.76
N ALA A 229 33.63 17.63 12.48
CA ALA A 229 33.41 16.24 12.87
C ALA A 229 32.14 16.05 13.72
N THR A 230 31.81 16.97 14.62
CA THR A 230 30.59 16.93 15.42
C THR A 230 29.34 17.15 14.57
N LEU A 231 29.42 18.05 13.58
CA LEU A 231 28.32 18.29 12.65
C LEU A 231 28.06 17.07 11.75
N LEU A 232 29.13 16.46 11.23
CA LEU A 232 29.03 15.24 10.42
C LEU A 232 28.48 14.06 11.23
N ALA A 233 28.97 13.88 12.47
CA ALA A 233 28.44 12.85 13.36
C ALA A 233 26.95 13.06 13.65
N TYR A 234 26.51 14.30 13.88
CA TYR A 234 25.12 14.59 14.14
C TYR A 234 24.24 14.52 12.86
N ALA A 235 24.79 14.80 11.69
CA ALA A 235 24.15 14.50 10.41
C ALA A 235 23.96 12.99 10.20
N ALA A 236 24.97 12.17 10.61
CA ALA A 236 24.85 10.73 10.57
C ALA A 236 23.76 10.18 11.52
N VAL A 237 23.55 10.83 12.69
CA VAL A 237 22.41 10.52 13.56
C VAL A 237 21.07 10.78 12.85
N GLY A 238 20.96 11.93 12.16
CA GLY A 238 19.77 12.23 11.35
C GLY A 238 19.56 11.21 10.23
N ALA A 239 20.64 10.84 9.52
CA ALA A 239 20.57 9.80 8.50
C ALA A 239 20.05 8.47 9.07
N ALA A 240 20.62 8.01 10.18
CA ALA A 240 20.22 6.78 10.84
C ALA A 240 18.76 6.82 11.32
N ALA A 241 18.29 7.97 11.84
CA ALA A 241 16.91 8.14 12.27
C ALA A 241 15.91 7.94 11.12
N LEU A 242 16.17 8.52 9.95
CA LEU A 242 15.30 8.35 8.76
C LEU A 242 15.46 6.97 8.10
N ILE A 243 16.64 6.37 8.17
CA ILE A 243 16.83 4.97 7.75
C ILE A 243 15.95 4.05 8.61
N LEU A 244 15.93 4.23 9.94
CA LEU A 244 15.04 3.48 10.84
C LEU A 244 13.57 3.73 10.55
N GLU A 245 13.15 4.97 10.33
CA GLU A 245 11.77 5.33 10.03
C GLU A 245 11.29 4.62 8.75
N VAL A 246 12.10 4.64 7.68
CA VAL A 246 11.78 3.97 6.40
C VAL A 246 11.72 2.45 6.60
N GLY A 247 12.70 1.86 7.31
CA GLY A 247 12.73 0.42 7.58
C GLY A 247 11.54 -0.05 8.44
N TRP A 248 11.22 0.66 9.52
CA TRP A 248 10.06 0.35 10.37
C TRP A 248 8.73 0.53 9.65
N THR A 249 8.60 1.60 8.86
CA THR A 249 7.40 1.84 8.06
C THR A 249 7.13 0.66 7.12
N ARG A 250 8.19 0.09 6.55
CA ARG A 250 8.09 -1.08 5.67
C ARG A 250 7.68 -2.34 6.44
N LEU A 251 8.35 -2.67 7.54
CA LEU A 251 8.05 -3.85 8.35
C LEU A 251 6.65 -3.80 8.97
N PHE A 252 6.29 -2.68 9.59
CA PHE A 252 4.97 -2.54 10.20
C PHE A 252 3.85 -2.49 9.16
N GLY A 253 4.10 -1.86 8.01
CA GLY A 253 3.15 -1.87 6.89
C GLY A 253 2.89 -3.28 6.35
N MET A 254 3.90 -4.15 6.35
CA MET A 254 3.76 -5.55 5.97
C MET A 254 2.90 -6.35 6.96
N LEU A 255 3.14 -6.17 8.28
CA LEU A 255 2.49 -6.96 9.34
C LEU A 255 1.08 -6.46 9.69
N LEU A 256 0.86 -5.14 9.70
CA LEU A 256 -0.37 -4.49 10.18
C LEU A 256 -1.29 -4.00 9.05
N LEU A 257 -1.06 -4.42 7.82
CA LEU A 257 -1.64 -3.88 6.59
C LEU A 257 -1.22 -2.43 6.29
N ARG A 258 -0.78 -2.21 5.08
CA ARG A 258 -0.28 -0.90 4.62
C ARG A 258 -1.42 0.05 4.24
N THR A 259 -2.28 0.36 5.20
CA THR A 259 -3.35 1.34 5.03
C THR A 259 -2.88 2.75 5.37
N GLU A 260 -3.62 3.77 4.94
CA GLU A 260 -3.36 5.17 5.30
C GLU A 260 -3.36 5.38 6.82
N TYR A 261 -4.20 4.65 7.55
CA TYR A 261 -4.29 4.72 9.01
C TYR A 261 -3.00 4.24 9.68
N VAL A 262 -2.50 3.08 9.30
CA VAL A 262 -1.28 2.50 9.88
C VAL A 262 -0.06 3.38 9.56
N MET A 263 0.05 3.88 8.33
CA MET A 263 1.14 4.78 7.94
C MET A 263 1.16 6.07 8.75
N ALA A 264 0.00 6.69 8.97
CA ALA A 264 -0.10 7.90 9.78
C ALA A 264 0.22 7.64 11.26
N ILE A 265 -0.18 6.47 11.80
CA ILE A 265 0.13 6.07 13.19
C ILE A 265 1.64 5.88 13.37
N ILE A 266 2.32 5.19 12.46
CA ILE A 266 3.78 4.98 12.52
C ILE A 266 4.49 6.33 12.63
N LEU A 267 4.16 7.27 11.74
CA LEU A 267 4.74 8.61 11.74
C LEU A 267 4.39 9.39 13.02
N ALA A 268 3.14 9.31 13.48
CA ALA A 268 2.71 9.99 14.70
C ALA A 268 3.45 9.46 15.94
N VAL A 269 3.58 8.13 16.10
CA VAL A 269 4.32 7.50 17.21
C VAL A 269 5.79 7.91 17.19
N PHE A 270 6.41 7.91 16.02
CA PHE A 270 7.80 8.34 15.82
C PHE A 270 8.01 9.78 16.31
N LEU A 271 7.14 10.70 15.87
CA LEU A 271 7.20 12.11 16.24
C LEU A 271 6.86 12.35 17.73
N VAL A 272 5.89 11.64 18.29
CA VAL A 272 5.58 11.69 19.72
C VAL A 272 6.80 11.29 20.53
N GLY A 273 7.50 10.22 20.15
CA GLY A 273 8.73 9.78 20.80
C GLY A 273 9.80 10.88 20.78
N ILE A 274 10.12 11.44 19.64
CA ILE A 274 11.10 12.55 19.52
C ILE A 274 10.65 13.76 20.36
N GLY A 275 9.38 14.14 20.30
CA GLY A 275 8.84 15.26 21.04
C GLY A 275 8.94 15.08 22.55
N LEU A 276 8.48 13.92 23.06
CA LEU A 276 8.57 13.58 24.48
C LEU A 276 10.01 13.46 24.96
N GLY A 277 10.90 12.85 24.15
CA GLY A 277 12.33 12.74 24.47
C GLY A 277 12.97 14.12 24.67
N SER A 278 12.65 15.07 23.81
CA SER A 278 13.10 16.47 23.97
C SER A 278 12.54 17.16 25.21
N LEU A 279 11.29 16.89 25.57
CA LEU A 279 10.66 17.45 26.78
C LEU A 279 11.29 16.88 28.07
N LEU A 280 11.64 15.59 28.06
CA LEU A 280 12.16 14.86 29.22
C LEU A 280 13.68 15.04 29.43
N VAL A 281 14.37 15.75 28.54
CA VAL A 281 15.84 15.90 28.51
C VAL A 281 16.48 16.36 29.85
N ARG A 282 15.76 17.15 30.65
CA ARG A 282 16.25 17.60 31.97
C ARG A 282 16.60 16.43 32.92
N ARG A 283 15.97 15.26 32.73
CA ARG A 283 16.25 14.04 33.53
C ARG A 283 17.50 13.30 33.06
N LEU A 284 17.96 13.56 31.83
CA LEU A 284 19.09 12.90 31.17
C LEU A 284 20.40 13.72 31.19
N GLN A 285 20.43 14.84 31.88
CA GLN A 285 21.61 15.76 31.88
C GLN A 285 22.84 15.24 32.62
N ALA A 286 22.74 14.16 33.39
CA ALA A 286 23.92 13.57 34.04
C ALA A 286 24.90 13.02 32.96
N ARG A 287 26.23 13.25 33.21
CA ARG A 287 27.31 12.84 32.29
C ARG A 287 27.24 11.33 31.93
N PHE A 288 26.84 10.50 32.87
CA PHE A 288 26.66 9.06 32.70
C PHE A 288 25.67 8.74 31.55
N TRP A 289 24.54 9.44 31.51
CA TRP A 289 23.55 9.23 30.46
C TRP A 289 24.05 9.62 29.07
N PHE A 290 24.87 10.67 29.00
CA PHE A 290 25.45 11.13 27.74
C PHE A 290 26.40 10.09 27.11
N ASP A 291 27.16 9.40 27.96
CA ASP A 291 28.06 8.32 27.51
C ASP A 291 27.32 7.05 27.11
N LEU A 292 26.17 6.78 27.72
CA LEU A 292 25.36 5.60 27.41
C LEU A 292 24.40 5.82 26.22
N LEU A 293 24.05 7.06 25.89
CA LEU A 293 23.02 7.37 24.89
C LEU A 293 23.23 6.65 23.55
N PRO A 294 24.42 6.61 22.92
CA PRO A 294 24.66 5.88 21.69
C PRO A 294 24.45 4.37 21.82
N VAL A 295 24.91 3.80 22.93
CA VAL A 295 24.82 2.36 23.20
C VAL A 295 23.36 1.94 23.34
N VAL A 296 22.61 2.65 24.17
CA VAL A 296 21.22 2.33 24.49
C VAL A 296 20.31 2.57 23.28
N THR A 297 20.58 3.62 22.48
CA THR A 297 19.82 3.89 21.27
C THR A 297 20.02 2.78 20.24
N ALA A 298 21.27 2.36 20.00
CA ALA A 298 21.58 1.27 19.09
C ALA A 298 21.02 -0.07 19.59
N LEU A 299 21.12 -0.35 20.88
CA LEU A 299 20.56 -1.55 21.49
C LEU A 299 19.05 -1.66 21.26
N PHE A 300 18.28 -0.62 21.55
CA PHE A 300 16.84 -0.63 21.34
C PHE A 300 16.46 -0.68 19.85
N ALA A 301 17.25 -0.08 18.97
CA ALA A 301 17.05 -0.21 17.53
C ALA A 301 17.20 -1.68 17.06
N LEU A 302 18.20 -2.42 17.56
CA LEU A 302 18.34 -3.85 17.32
C LEU A 302 17.22 -4.66 17.96
N LEU A 303 16.84 -4.36 19.21
CA LEU A 303 15.75 -5.05 19.90
C LEU A 303 14.39 -4.86 19.22
N SER A 304 14.19 -3.77 18.48
CA SER A 304 12.97 -3.58 17.69
C SER A 304 12.79 -4.69 16.64
N LEU A 305 13.87 -5.18 16.04
CA LEU A 305 13.84 -6.31 15.11
C LEU A 305 13.49 -7.63 15.81
N TRP A 306 14.05 -7.87 17.00
CA TRP A 306 13.71 -9.05 17.80
C TRP A 306 12.23 -9.09 18.21
N GLY A 307 11.56 -7.93 18.24
CA GLY A 307 10.13 -7.82 18.52
C GLY A 307 9.21 -8.13 17.32
N ILE A 308 9.74 -8.23 16.11
CA ILE A 308 8.92 -8.42 14.89
C ILE A 308 8.11 -9.72 14.89
N PRO A 309 8.67 -10.91 15.24
CA PRO A 309 7.89 -12.14 15.30
C PRO A 309 6.76 -12.09 16.34
N PHE A 310 7.00 -11.44 17.48
CA PHE A 310 5.95 -11.26 18.51
C PHE A 310 4.84 -10.33 18.02
N LEU A 311 5.19 -9.28 17.29
CA LEU A 311 4.19 -8.40 16.66
C LEU A 311 3.37 -9.14 15.61
N ALA A 312 3.99 -9.99 14.80
CA ALA A 312 3.31 -10.79 13.79
C ALA A 312 2.28 -11.74 14.43
N GLY A 313 2.70 -12.51 15.43
CA GLY A 313 1.79 -13.42 16.15
C GLY A 313 0.66 -12.70 16.90
N TRP A 314 0.93 -11.50 17.44
CA TRP A 314 -0.11 -10.67 18.03
C TRP A 314 -1.08 -10.13 16.98
N ALA A 315 -0.59 -9.66 15.84
CA ALA A 315 -1.40 -9.09 14.78
C ALA A 315 -2.37 -10.13 14.16
N GLU A 316 -1.94 -11.39 14.08
CA GLU A 316 -2.78 -12.50 13.60
C GLU A 316 -3.96 -12.78 14.53
N GLN A 317 -3.74 -12.70 15.84
CA GLN A 317 -4.75 -13.00 16.86
C GLN A 317 -5.63 -11.81 17.24
N ALA A 318 -5.24 -10.61 16.83
CA ALA A 318 -5.90 -9.38 17.22
C ALA A 318 -7.22 -9.18 16.47
N ASP A 319 -8.32 -9.16 17.19
CA ASP A 319 -9.63 -8.79 16.68
C ASP A 319 -10.10 -7.47 17.31
N PHE A 320 -10.65 -6.59 16.48
CA PHE A 320 -11.02 -5.24 16.88
C PHE A 320 -12.46 -4.90 16.52
N THR A 321 -13.20 -4.41 17.48
CA THR A 321 -14.61 -4.01 17.31
C THR A 321 -14.78 -2.61 16.68
N SER A 322 -13.71 -1.83 16.55
CA SER A 322 -13.76 -0.51 15.94
C SER A 322 -12.42 -0.05 15.40
N LEU A 323 -12.44 0.85 14.41
CA LEU A 323 -11.23 1.47 13.87
C LEU A 323 -10.41 2.19 14.96
N ALA A 324 -11.07 2.88 15.90
CA ALA A 324 -10.38 3.59 16.98
C ALA A 324 -9.63 2.61 17.91
N ALA A 325 -10.25 1.48 18.27
CA ALA A 325 -9.60 0.43 19.05
C ALA A 325 -8.41 -0.18 18.29
N ALA A 326 -8.57 -0.46 17.00
CA ALA A 326 -7.51 -0.96 16.14
C ALA A 326 -6.34 0.04 16.07
N MET A 327 -6.62 1.32 15.79
CA MET A 327 -5.59 2.36 15.73
C MET A 327 -4.84 2.51 17.05
N LEU A 328 -5.54 2.49 18.19
CA LEU A 328 -4.92 2.60 19.50
C LEU A 328 -4.03 1.39 19.79
N ALA A 329 -4.53 0.17 19.59
CA ALA A 329 -3.80 -1.06 19.88
C ALA A 329 -2.57 -1.21 18.97
N GLN A 330 -2.71 -0.98 17.67
CA GLN A 330 -1.60 -0.99 16.72
C GLN A 330 -0.59 0.12 17.04
N GLY A 331 -1.06 1.32 17.39
CA GLY A 331 -0.20 2.42 17.81
C GLY A 331 0.59 2.10 19.07
N LEU A 332 -0.01 1.43 20.06
CA LEU A 332 0.68 0.96 21.26
C LEU A 332 1.71 -0.15 20.94
N ALA A 333 1.37 -1.10 20.07
CA ALA A 333 2.28 -2.15 19.66
C ALA A 333 3.52 -1.58 18.92
N ILE A 334 3.31 -0.64 17.99
CA ILE A 334 4.39 0.10 17.33
C ILE A 334 5.21 0.89 18.36
N ALA A 335 4.55 1.56 19.32
CA ALA A 335 5.21 2.36 20.33
C ALA A 335 6.11 1.51 21.23
N VAL A 336 5.72 0.30 21.61
CA VAL A 336 6.56 -0.61 22.41
C VAL A 336 7.90 -0.86 21.73
N LEU A 337 7.91 -1.04 20.40
CA LEU A 337 9.11 -1.34 19.63
C LEU A 337 9.95 -0.10 19.29
N THR A 338 9.30 1.05 19.03
CA THR A 338 10.00 2.22 18.47
C THR A 338 10.18 3.37 19.45
N LEU A 339 9.30 3.50 20.45
CA LEU A 339 9.32 4.62 21.39
C LEU A 339 10.63 4.71 22.20
N PRO A 340 11.25 3.61 22.66
CA PRO A 340 12.54 3.70 23.37
C PRO A 340 13.63 4.38 22.53
N VAL A 341 13.70 4.04 21.24
CA VAL A 341 14.68 4.65 20.32
C VAL A 341 14.36 6.11 20.06
N THR A 342 13.09 6.42 19.73
CA THR A 342 12.68 7.77 19.32
C THR A 342 12.73 8.76 20.48
N LEU A 343 12.47 8.33 21.73
CA LEU A 343 12.70 9.13 22.93
C LEU A 343 14.17 9.55 23.06
N LEU A 344 15.08 8.60 22.88
CA LEU A 344 16.52 8.87 22.95
C LEU A 344 16.96 9.78 21.80
N LEU A 345 16.50 9.55 20.57
CA LEU A 345 16.76 10.44 19.43
C LEU A 345 16.29 11.87 19.69
N GLY A 346 15.12 12.05 20.29
CA GLY A 346 14.59 13.37 20.65
C GLY A 346 15.43 14.11 21.70
N ALA A 347 16.13 13.39 22.56
CA ALA A 347 16.99 13.98 23.59
C ALA A 347 18.33 14.51 23.04
N TRP A 348 18.83 14.01 21.91
CA TRP A 348 20.17 14.34 21.40
C TRP A 348 20.36 15.82 21.06
N LEU A 349 19.44 16.46 20.37
CA LEU A 349 19.56 17.87 19.99
C LEU A 349 19.72 18.80 21.22
N PRO A 350 18.82 18.76 22.22
CA PRO A 350 18.94 19.64 23.35
C PRO A 350 20.15 19.27 24.26
N LEU A 351 20.51 18.00 24.39
CA LEU A 351 21.70 17.58 25.18
C LEU A 351 23.01 18.06 24.53
N LEU A 352 23.16 17.83 23.23
CA LEU A 352 24.36 18.21 22.49
C LEU A 352 24.50 19.73 22.41
N SER A 353 23.40 20.47 22.18
CA SER A 353 23.40 21.93 22.22
C SER A 353 23.80 22.49 23.58
N ALA A 354 23.31 21.91 24.69
CA ALA A 354 23.66 22.34 26.05
C ALA A 354 25.15 22.09 26.36
N ARG A 355 25.75 21.05 25.80
CA ARG A 355 27.15 20.70 26.01
C ARG A 355 28.12 21.58 25.23
N LEU A 356 27.74 21.96 23.99
CA LEU A 356 28.57 22.78 23.08
C LEU A 356 28.51 24.28 23.40
N GLY A 357 27.53 24.70 24.22
CA GLY A 357 27.36 26.09 24.65
C GLY A 357 25.88 26.45 24.69
N GLN A 358 25.53 27.46 25.50
CA GLN A 358 24.14 27.89 25.66
C GLN A 358 23.62 28.78 24.49
N ASP A 359 24.43 29.00 23.46
CA ASP A 359 24.07 29.83 22.31
C ASP A 359 23.01 29.08 21.45
N LYS A 360 21.84 29.65 21.33
CA LYS A 360 20.74 29.12 20.53
C LYS A 360 21.07 29.04 19.01
N SER A 361 22.13 29.75 18.56
CA SER A 361 22.64 29.64 17.19
C SER A 361 23.27 28.27 16.88
N ILE A 362 23.83 27.60 17.89
CA ILE A 362 24.38 26.24 17.82
C ILE A 362 23.25 25.24 17.55
N ALA A 363 22.11 25.40 18.21
CA ALA A 363 20.96 24.53 18.02
C ALA A 363 20.43 24.57 16.57
N ALA A 364 20.41 25.75 15.94
CA ALA A 364 20.01 25.89 14.54
C ALA A 364 21.00 25.19 13.59
N LEU A 365 22.31 25.28 13.88
CA LEU A 365 23.35 24.61 13.10
C LEU A 365 23.27 23.09 13.20
N LEU A 366 23.11 22.57 14.43
CA LEU A 366 22.89 21.13 14.67
C LEU A 366 21.62 20.62 14.01
N TYR A 367 20.51 21.34 14.16
CA TYR A 367 19.24 20.99 13.52
C TYR A 367 19.38 20.94 12.00
N GLY A 368 20.07 21.93 11.41
CA GLY A 368 20.32 21.94 9.98
C GLY A 368 21.16 20.76 9.50
N ALA A 369 22.25 20.44 10.21
CA ALA A 369 23.10 19.28 9.89
C ALA A 369 22.33 17.96 10.02
N ASN A 370 21.55 17.79 11.08
CA ASN A 370 20.70 16.60 11.30
C ASN A 370 19.67 16.43 10.18
N SER A 371 18.98 17.50 9.78
CA SER A 371 17.95 17.44 8.74
C SER A 371 18.53 17.13 7.36
N VAL A 372 19.70 17.67 7.02
CA VAL A 372 20.41 17.32 5.77
C VAL A 372 20.85 15.86 5.81
N GLY A 373 21.37 15.40 6.95
CA GLY A 373 21.68 13.97 7.15
C GLY A 373 20.45 13.07 7.01
N ALA A 374 19.34 13.48 7.60
CA ALA A 374 18.05 12.78 7.49
C ALA A 374 17.59 12.64 6.04
N ALA A 375 17.70 13.71 5.23
CA ALA A 375 17.39 13.66 3.81
C ALA A 375 18.25 12.63 3.05
N ALA A 376 19.56 12.65 3.30
CA ALA A 376 20.49 11.68 2.71
C ALA A 376 20.16 10.25 3.16
N GLY A 377 19.84 10.05 4.45
CA GLY A 377 19.48 8.77 5.02
C GLY A 377 18.21 8.18 4.40
N ALA A 378 17.17 9.00 4.19
CA ALA A 378 15.93 8.57 3.55
C ALA A 378 16.18 8.08 2.11
N LEU A 379 16.91 8.86 1.30
CA LEU A 379 17.26 8.46 -0.08
C LEU A 379 18.12 7.21 -0.11
N LEU A 380 19.15 7.13 0.74
CA LEU A 380 20.00 5.94 0.84
C LEU A 380 19.19 4.71 1.25
N ALA A 381 18.31 4.82 2.24
CA ALA A 381 17.47 3.71 2.67
C ALA A 381 16.61 3.16 1.53
N GLY A 382 15.83 4.01 0.86
CA GLY A 382 14.89 3.58 -0.16
C GLY A 382 15.53 3.07 -1.45
N PHE A 383 16.64 3.71 -1.91
CA PHE A 383 17.20 3.44 -3.24
C PHE A 383 18.45 2.56 -3.23
N VAL A 384 19.14 2.46 -2.11
CA VAL A 384 20.44 1.76 -2.04
C VAL A 384 20.43 0.65 -0.99
N LEU A 385 20.16 1.00 0.27
CA LEU A 385 20.37 0.07 1.38
C LEU A 385 19.36 -1.07 1.40
N ILE A 386 18.07 -0.77 1.23
CA ILE A 386 17.03 -1.81 1.21
C ILE A 386 17.24 -2.78 0.04
N PRO A 387 17.46 -2.33 -1.22
CA PRO A 387 17.75 -3.25 -2.32
C PRO A 387 19.01 -4.11 -2.14
N TRP A 388 20.02 -3.64 -1.39
CA TRP A 388 21.30 -4.37 -1.24
C TRP A 388 21.37 -5.20 0.04
N LEU A 389 20.83 -4.72 1.15
CA LEU A 389 20.96 -5.32 2.48
C LEU A 389 19.66 -5.93 3.00
N GLY A 390 18.57 -5.73 2.27
CA GLY A 390 17.22 -5.98 2.78
C GLY A 390 16.81 -4.98 3.87
N THR A 391 15.56 -5.05 4.28
CA THR A 391 15.01 -4.14 5.29
C THR A 391 15.66 -4.37 6.67
N ALA A 392 15.88 -5.62 7.07
CA ALA A 392 16.51 -5.97 8.33
C ALA A 392 17.97 -5.48 8.40
N GLY A 393 18.77 -5.78 7.36
CA GLY A 393 20.16 -5.33 7.26
C GLY A 393 20.27 -3.80 7.28
N THR A 394 19.34 -3.11 6.65
CA THR A 394 19.25 -1.64 6.65
C THR A 394 19.01 -1.08 8.06
N ILE A 395 18.12 -1.69 8.86
CA ILE A 395 17.88 -1.30 10.26
C ILE A 395 19.10 -1.58 11.12
N VAL A 396 19.75 -2.74 10.94
CA VAL A 396 21.00 -3.08 11.63
C VAL A 396 22.10 -2.05 11.33
N LEU A 397 22.26 -1.68 10.05
CA LEU A 397 23.23 -0.64 9.66
C LEU A 397 22.91 0.70 10.32
N ALA A 398 21.65 1.10 10.40
CA ALA A 398 21.23 2.32 11.07
C ALA A 398 21.54 2.29 12.58
N ALA A 399 21.30 1.16 13.24
CA ALA A 399 21.64 0.98 14.66
C ALA A 399 23.16 1.12 14.91
N LEU A 400 23.97 0.51 14.07
CA LEU A 400 25.44 0.62 14.15
C LEU A 400 25.91 2.06 13.81
N LEU A 401 25.26 2.73 12.85
CA LEU A 401 25.57 4.12 12.50
C LEU A 401 25.25 5.06 13.67
N LEU A 402 24.13 4.86 14.40
CA LEU A 402 23.81 5.60 15.62
C LEU A 402 24.88 5.42 16.69
N PHE A 403 25.34 4.20 16.90
CA PHE A 403 26.40 3.90 17.85
C PHE A 403 27.70 4.62 17.46
N VAL A 404 28.19 4.40 16.22
CA VAL A 404 29.47 4.98 15.75
C VAL A 404 29.44 6.51 15.74
N ALA A 405 28.35 7.11 15.23
CA ALA A 405 28.17 8.57 15.21
C ALA A 405 28.20 9.16 16.64
N GLY A 406 27.52 8.50 17.57
CA GLY A 406 27.48 8.94 18.97
C GLY A 406 28.82 8.85 19.68
N MET A 407 29.72 7.98 19.24
CA MET A 407 31.08 7.89 19.79
C MET A 407 31.92 9.15 19.55
N ALA A 408 31.50 10.05 18.67
CA ALA A 408 32.14 11.35 18.50
C ALA A 408 32.15 12.22 19.79
N TRP A 409 31.26 11.96 20.71
CA TRP A 409 31.13 12.70 21.98
C TRP A 409 31.00 11.85 23.25
N ALA A 410 30.83 10.53 23.12
CA ALA A 410 30.76 9.60 24.23
C ALA A 410 32.16 9.24 24.75
N ALA A 411 32.23 8.64 25.94
CA ALA A 411 33.48 8.16 26.49
C ALA A 411 34.01 6.95 25.69
N ARG A 412 35.36 6.88 25.55
CA ARG A 412 36.03 5.76 24.85
C ARG A 412 35.63 4.38 25.36
N ARG A 413 35.33 4.25 26.69
CA ARG A 413 34.85 2.99 27.28
C ARG A 413 33.57 2.45 26.67
N SER A 414 32.74 3.31 26.06
CA SER A 414 31.48 2.92 25.42
C SER A 414 31.70 2.01 24.19
N TRP A 415 32.92 2.01 23.59
CA TRP A 415 33.31 1.06 22.56
C TRP A 415 33.26 -0.40 23.00
N LEU A 416 33.35 -0.68 24.32
CA LEU A 416 33.23 -2.04 24.86
C LEU A 416 31.84 -2.67 24.62
N ALA A 417 30.85 -1.86 24.24
CA ALA A 417 29.51 -2.35 23.88
C ALA A 417 29.44 -2.90 22.43
N LEU A 418 30.42 -2.58 21.56
CA LEU A 418 30.39 -2.99 20.15
C LEU A 418 30.29 -4.52 19.96
N PRO A 419 31.06 -5.38 20.65
CA PRO A 419 30.90 -6.83 20.50
C PRO A 419 29.49 -7.33 20.86
N LEU A 420 28.87 -6.76 21.90
CA LEU A 420 27.49 -7.09 22.26
C LEU A 420 26.51 -6.67 21.16
N LEU A 421 26.64 -5.46 20.62
CA LEU A 421 25.77 -4.98 19.53
C LEU A 421 25.92 -5.85 18.29
N LEU A 422 27.13 -6.25 17.92
CA LEU A 422 27.38 -7.16 16.80
C LEU A 422 26.81 -8.57 17.05
N ALA A 423 26.94 -9.08 18.28
CA ALA A 423 26.34 -10.36 18.65
C ALA A 423 24.80 -10.35 18.58
N LEU A 424 24.16 -9.22 18.93
CA LEU A 424 22.70 -9.05 18.80
C LEU A 424 22.26 -8.78 17.37
N ALA A 425 23.12 -8.17 16.55
CA ALA A 425 22.84 -7.90 15.15
C ALA A 425 22.87 -9.16 14.29
N TRP A 426 23.79 -10.09 14.57
CA TRP A 426 24.02 -11.29 13.75
C TRP A 426 22.77 -12.15 13.53
N PRO A 427 21.99 -12.55 14.58
CA PRO A 427 20.79 -13.37 14.37
C PRO A 427 19.69 -12.65 13.61
N VAL A 428 19.57 -11.32 13.76
CA VAL A 428 18.52 -10.53 13.10
C VAL A 428 18.83 -10.18 11.65
N LEU A 429 20.08 -10.35 11.20
CA LEU A 429 20.39 -10.31 9.76
C LEU A 429 19.77 -11.51 9.00
N GLN A 430 19.55 -12.61 9.71
CA GLN A 430 18.84 -13.78 9.23
C GLN A 430 17.38 -13.76 9.70
N LEU A 431 16.76 -12.57 9.70
CA LEU A 431 15.38 -12.40 10.18
C LEU A 431 14.48 -13.48 9.62
N PRO A 432 13.48 -13.88 10.45
CA PRO A 432 12.72 -15.09 10.24
C PRO A 432 12.30 -15.20 8.79
N ALA A 433 12.48 -16.40 8.26
CA ALA A 433 11.91 -16.77 6.98
C ALA A 433 10.47 -16.25 6.93
N VAL A 434 10.06 -15.73 5.80
CA VAL A 434 8.71 -15.15 5.64
C VAL A 434 7.64 -16.16 6.02
N SER A 435 7.88 -17.43 5.77
CA SER A 435 7.08 -18.57 6.24
C SER A 435 6.76 -18.53 7.74
N GLN A 436 7.69 -18.02 8.58
CA GLN A 436 7.47 -17.88 10.02
C GLN A 436 6.61 -16.66 10.41
N LEU A 437 6.39 -15.74 9.47
CA LEU A 437 5.53 -14.57 9.66
C LEU A 437 4.13 -14.78 9.07
N LEU A 438 3.89 -15.92 8.39
CA LEU A 438 2.59 -16.25 7.81
C LEU A 438 1.65 -16.83 8.89
N PRO A 439 0.33 -16.76 8.68
CA PRO A 439 -0.67 -17.39 9.54
C PRO A 439 -0.38 -18.88 9.79
N VAL A 440 -0.76 -19.38 10.96
CA VAL A 440 -0.46 -20.74 11.46
C VAL A 440 -0.77 -21.84 10.43
N GLY A 441 -1.81 -21.69 9.60
CA GLY A 441 -2.14 -22.65 8.54
C GLY A 441 -1.13 -22.72 7.38
N GLN A 442 -0.10 -21.87 7.38
CA GLN A 442 0.94 -21.77 6.35
C GLN A 442 2.35 -21.85 6.97
N ALA A 443 2.44 -22.12 8.27
CA ALA A 443 3.69 -22.14 9.02
C ALA A 443 4.71 -23.21 8.57
N ASN A 444 4.24 -24.28 7.92
CA ASN A 444 5.09 -25.35 7.38
C ASN A 444 5.45 -25.09 5.91
N SER A 445 5.84 -23.90 5.56
CA SER A 445 6.23 -23.56 4.20
C SER A 445 7.71 -23.17 4.14
N THR A 446 8.32 -23.30 2.96
CA THR A 446 9.70 -22.91 2.70
C THR A 446 9.77 -21.71 1.78
N ASP A 447 10.67 -20.77 2.09
CA ASP A 447 10.90 -19.61 1.24
C ASP A 447 11.74 -20.04 0.03
N LEU A 448 11.18 -19.95 -1.18
CA LEU A 448 11.90 -20.19 -2.42
C LEU A 448 12.59 -18.94 -2.97
N MET A 449 11.96 -17.79 -2.78
CA MET A 449 12.46 -16.52 -3.26
C MET A 449 12.03 -15.40 -2.33
N VAL A 450 12.96 -14.50 -2.03
CA VAL A 450 12.70 -13.21 -1.41
C VAL A 450 13.35 -12.13 -2.26
N HIS A 451 12.56 -11.23 -2.82
CA HIS A 451 13.04 -10.10 -3.60
C HIS A 451 12.59 -8.80 -2.94
N GLU A 452 13.54 -8.05 -2.40
CA GLU A 452 13.27 -6.75 -1.78
C GLU A 452 13.73 -5.63 -2.71
N ASP A 453 12.80 -4.85 -3.20
CA ASP A 453 13.10 -3.61 -3.89
C ASP A 453 12.43 -2.42 -3.18
N ALA A 454 12.58 -1.22 -3.70
CA ALA A 454 11.99 -0.03 -3.09
C ALA A 454 10.45 0.01 -3.17
N LEU A 455 9.81 -0.91 -3.90
CA LEU A 455 8.35 -0.93 -4.10
C LEU A 455 7.65 -1.86 -3.12
N ALA A 456 8.13 -3.11 -3.05
CA ALA A 456 7.53 -4.16 -2.24
C ALA A 456 8.56 -5.21 -1.83
N ILE A 457 8.21 -6.05 -0.88
CA ILE A 457 8.90 -7.30 -0.61
C ILE A 457 8.07 -8.39 -1.28
N THR A 458 8.63 -8.99 -2.32
CA THR A 458 7.99 -10.08 -3.06
C THR A 458 8.54 -11.40 -2.57
N HIS A 459 7.66 -12.33 -2.22
CA HIS A 459 8.04 -13.66 -1.76
C HIS A 459 7.39 -14.74 -2.61
N VAL A 460 8.13 -15.82 -2.85
CA VAL A 460 7.56 -17.09 -3.32
C VAL A 460 7.78 -18.11 -2.23
N VAL A 461 6.69 -18.69 -1.76
CA VAL A 461 6.68 -19.65 -0.66
C VAL A 461 6.13 -20.97 -1.20
N GLU A 462 6.79 -22.09 -0.93
CA GLU A 462 6.33 -23.43 -1.26
C GLU A 462 5.80 -24.11 0.02
N ARG A 463 4.58 -24.60 -0.04
CA ARG A 463 3.95 -25.36 1.04
C ARG A 463 4.40 -26.83 1.02
N ASP A 464 4.12 -27.58 2.10
CA ASP A 464 4.46 -29.01 2.21
C ASP A 464 3.85 -29.86 1.09
N ASP A 465 2.71 -29.44 0.54
CA ASP A 465 2.05 -30.11 -0.60
C ASP A 465 2.70 -29.74 -1.97
N GLY A 466 3.77 -28.96 -1.99
CA GLY A 466 4.46 -28.49 -3.18
C GLY A 466 3.79 -27.29 -3.85
N GLN A 467 2.63 -26.82 -3.37
CA GLN A 467 1.97 -25.65 -3.95
C GLN A 467 2.70 -24.37 -3.60
N ARG A 468 2.77 -23.44 -4.56
CA ARG A 468 3.48 -22.18 -4.44
C ARG A 468 2.52 -21.00 -4.31
N LEU A 469 2.88 -20.08 -3.43
CA LEU A 469 2.18 -18.82 -3.21
C LEU A 469 3.10 -17.66 -3.61
N LEU A 470 2.57 -16.68 -4.34
CA LEU A 470 3.20 -15.39 -4.57
C LEU A 470 2.59 -14.38 -3.61
N LEU A 471 3.45 -13.74 -2.82
CA LEU A 471 3.06 -12.73 -1.83
C LEU A 471 3.76 -11.41 -2.13
N ALA A 472 3.02 -10.31 -1.98
CA ALA A 472 3.58 -8.97 -1.99
C ALA A 472 3.29 -8.31 -0.64
N ASP A 473 4.34 -7.96 0.12
CA ASP A 473 4.25 -7.45 1.50
C ASP A 473 3.39 -8.38 2.40
N LEU A 474 3.60 -9.69 2.32
CA LEU A 474 2.85 -10.79 2.96
C LEU A 474 1.37 -10.89 2.56
N GLN A 475 0.90 -10.09 1.62
CA GLN A 475 -0.48 -10.17 1.13
C GLN A 475 -0.59 -11.12 -0.06
N ARG A 476 -1.49 -12.08 0.03
CA ARG A 476 -1.85 -13.00 -1.05
C ARG A 476 -2.93 -12.35 -1.94
N MET A 477 -2.73 -12.41 -3.25
CA MET A 477 -3.65 -11.93 -4.28
C MET A 477 -3.99 -13.10 -5.19
N ASP A 478 -4.89 -14.01 -4.85
CA ASP A 478 -5.22 -15.20 -5.67
C ASP A 478 -4.02 -15.85 -6.40
N ALA A 479 -2.82 -15.40 -6.09
CA ALA A 479 -1.56 -15.69 -6.75
C ALA A 479 -0.99 -17.01 -6.21
N SER A 480 -1.53 -18.15 -6.68
CA SER A 480 -1.21 -19.49 -6.20
C SER A 480 -1.21 -20.50 -7.32
N SER A 481 -0.39 -21.54 -7.17
CA SER A 481 -0.38 -22.70 -8.04
C SER A 481 -1.44 -23.75 -7.66
N GLU A 482 -2.23 -23.54 -6.60
CA GLU A 482 -3.32 -24.44 -6.23
C GLU A 482 -4.30 -24.61 -7.40
N PRO A 483 -4.72 -25.83 -7.75
CA PRO A 483 -5.53 -26.08 -8.94
C PRO A 483 -6.80 -25.23 -9.05
N LEU A 484 -7.52 -25.01 -7.93
CA LEU A 484 -8.71 -24.14 -7.92
C LEU A 484 -8.35 -22.67 -8.15
N ALA A 485 -7.24 -22.22 -7.59
CA ALA A 485 -6.76 -20.85 -7.79
C ALA A 485 -6.26 -20.63 -9.21
N VAL A 486 -5.62 -21.63 -9.84
CA VAL A 486 -5.20 -21.59 -11.25
C VAL A 486 -6.39 -21.35 -12.15
N VAL A 487 -7.45 -22.15 -12.00
CA VAL A 487 -8.68 -21.98 -12.82
C VAL A 487 -9.29 -20.62 -12.61
N SER A 488 -9.37 -20.19 -11.39
CA SER A 488 -9.92 -18.90 -11.03
C SER A 488 -9.16 -17.73 -11.64
N GLN A 489 -7.82 -17.79 -11.66
CA GLN A 489 -6.97 -16.80 -12.32
C GLN A 489 -7.18 -16.84 -13.85
N GLN A 490 -7.23 -18.03 -14.45
CA GLN A 490 -7.44 -18.19 -15.88
C GLN A 490 -8.80 -17.65 -16.35
N ASN A 491 -9.84 -17.78 -15.52
CA ASN A 491 -11.18 -17.28 -15.83
C ASN A 491 -11.21 -15.77 -16.03
N GLN A 492 -10.33 -15.03 -15.39
CA GLN A 492 -10.23 -13.58 -15.52
C GLN A 492 -9.86 -13.14 -16.95
N VAL A 493 -9.27 -14.01 -17.74
CA VAL A 493 -8.92 -13.74 -19.15
C VAL A 493 -9.86 -14.45 -20.12
N ARG A 494 -10.32 -15.66 -19.80
CA ARG A 494 -11.25 -16.40 -20.65
C ARG A 494 -12.49 -15.60 -20.96
N LEU A 495 -13.14 -15.03 -19.96
CA LEU A 495 -14.35 -14.24 -20.14
C LEU A 495 -14.12 -13.00 -21.04
N PRO A 496 -13.17 -12.09 -20.75
CA PRO A 496 -12.93 -10.93 -21.61
C PRO A 496 -12.62 -11.27 -23.06
N LEU A 497 -11.72 -12.25 -23.28
CA LEU A 497 -11.37 -12.64 -24.65
C LEU A 497 -12.55 -13.24 -25.38
N LEU A 498 -13.38 -14.06 -24.71
CA LEU A 498 -14.57 -14.68 -25.30
C LEU A 498 -15.65 -13.65 -25.68
N LEU A 499 -15.72 -12.52 -24.96
CA LEU A 499 -16.68 -11.44 -25.23
C LEU A 499 -16.30 -10.57 -26.44
N HIS A 500 -15.04 -10.62 -26.91
CA HIS A 500 -14.59 -9.89 -28.08
C HIS A 500 -14.63 -10.77 -29.35
N PRO A 501 -15.16 -10.29 -30.48
CA PRO A 501 -15.36 -11.14 -31.65
C PRO A 501 -14.05 -11.64 -32.29
N GLU A 502 -13.00 -10.86 -32.27
CA GLU A 502 -11.69 -11.18 -32.86
C GLU A 502 -10.58 -10.43 -32.12
N PRO A 503 -10.13 -10.89 -30.92
CA PRO A 503 -9.10 -10.21 -30.18
C PRO A 503 -7.72 -10.41 -30.83
N ARG A 504 -7.05 -9.32 -31.18
CA ARG A 504 -5.72 -9.31 -31.80
C ARG A 504 -4.64 -8.77 -30.87
N ARG A 505 -4.97 -7.84 -29.96
CA ARG A 505 -4.07 -7.22 -29.01
C ARG A 505 -4.69 -7.18 -27.61
N VAL A 506 -4.02 -7.79 -26.64
CA VAL A 506 -4.47 -7.78 -25.25
C VAL A 506 -3.42 -7.09 -24.36
N LEU A 507 -3.90 -6.26 -23.44
CA LEU A 507 -3.10 -5.62 -22.42
C LEU A 507 -3.52 -6.12 -21.03
N PHE A 508 -2.55 -6.63 -20.27
CA PHE A 508 -2.71 -7.01 -18.88
C PHE A 508 -2.15 -5.90 -17.99
N LEU A 509 -2.98 -5.32 -17.12
CA LEU A 509 -2.56 -4.35 -16.09
C LEU A 509 -2.20 -5.09 -14.80
N GLY A 510 -1.03 -5.67 -14.79
CA GLY A 510 -0.47 -6.61 -13.84
C GLY A 510 -0.12 -7.94 -14.51
N LEU A 511 0.89 -8.64 -13.96
CA LEU A 511 1.31 -9.98 -14.39
C LEU A 511 1.16 -11.00 -13.26
N GLY A 512 1.61 -10.64 -12.06
CA GLY A 512 1.61 -11.52 -10.89
C GLY A 512 2.34 -12.85 -11.17
N THR A 513 1.63 -13.98 -11.05
CA THR A 513 2.17 -15.32 -11.37
C THR A 513 2.25 -15.62 -12.87
N GLY A 514 1.63 -14.82 -13.71
CA GLY A 514 1.44 -15.08 -15.14
C GLY A 514 0.34 -16.12 -15.46
N ILE A 515 -0.26 -16.77 -14.46
CA ILE A 515 -1.31 -17.79 -14.64
C ILE A 515 -2.56 -17.16 -15.29
N THR A 516 -2.93 -15.95 -14.89
CA THR A 516 -4.01 -15.18 -15.53
C THR A 516 -3.76 -15.05 -17.02
N ALA A 517 -2.58 -14.58 -17.41
CA ALA A 517 -2.21 -14.39 -18.81
C ALA A 517 -2.12 -15.70 -19.63
N ALA A 518 -1.78 -16.83 -18.97
CA ALA A 518 -1.66 -18.14 -19.60
C ALA A 518 -2.95 -18.60 -20.30
N ALA A 519 -4.11 -18.18 -19.80
CA ALA A 519 -5.41 -18.49 -20.43
C ALA A 519 -5.59 -17.88 -21.82
N SER A 520 -4.73 -16.97 -22.24
CA SER A 520 -4.71 -16.39 -23.58
C SER A 520 -3.92 -17.23 -24.60
N LEU A 521 -3.10 -18.21 -24.16
CA LEU A 521 -2.25 -19.02 -25.04
C LEU A 521 -3.01 -19.75 -26.16
N PRO A 522 -4.27 -20.21 -25.98
CA PRO A 522 -5.02 -20.82 -27.07
C PRO A 522 -5.30 -19.91 -28.29
N TYR A 523 -5.08 -18.59 -28.16
CA TYR A 523 -5.24 -17.65 -29.25
C TYR A 523 -3.90 -17.45 -29.99
N PRO A 524 -3.66 -18.09 -31.16
CA PRO A 524 -2.34 -18.14 -31.79
C PRO A 524 -1.86 -16.79 -32.32
N ASN A 525 -2.78 -15.93 -32.76
CA ASN A 525 -2.45 -14.63 -33.39
C ASN A 525 -2.57 -13.45 -32.42
N LEU A 526 -2.77 -13.70 -31.12
CA LEU A 526 -2.98 -12.67 -30.14
C LEU A 526 -1.62 -12.07 -29.72
N GLN A 527 -1.45 -10.78 -29.87
CA GLN A 527 -0.32 -10.02 -29.33
C GLN A 527 -0.59 -9.71 -27.85
N ARG A 528 0.29 -10.16 -26.97
CA ARG A 528 0.16 -10.05 -25.54
C ARG A 528 1.13 -9.04 -24.98
N THR A 529 0.65 -8.08 -24.22
CA THR A 529 1.45 -7.13 -23.46
C THR A 529 1.04 -7.17 -22.00
N ALA A 530 1.99 -7.33 -21.07
CA ALA A 530 1.76 -7.17 -19.66
C ALA A 530 2.60 -6.02 -19.12
N VAL A 531 1.98 -5.22 -18.25
CA VAL A 531 2.65 -4.13 -17.53
C VAL A 531 2.68 -4.52 -16.06
N GLU A 532 3.88 -4.82 -15.55
CA GLU A 532 4.10 -5.23 -14.17
C GLU A 532 5.09 -4.29 -13.48
N LEU A 533 4.72 -3.82 -12.30
CA LEU A 533 5.53 -2.87 -11.54
C LEU A 533 6.66 -3.56 -10.76
N SER A 534 6.36 -4.74 -10.18
CA SER A 534 7.28 -5.50 -9.32
C SER A 534 8.25 -6.34 -10.14
N GLN A 535 9.56 -6.06 -10.01
CA GLN A 535 10.60 -6.93 -10.60
C GLN A 535 10.54 -8.34 -10.01
N GLY A 536 10.26 -8.44 -8.70
CA GLY A 536 10.13 -9.74 -8.04
C GLY A 536 8.96 -10.57 -8.57
N ALA A 537 7.83 -9.94 -8.94
CA ALA A 537 6.70 -10.65 -9.55
C ALA A 537 7.05 -11.13 -10.97
N ILE A 538 7.75 -10.31 -11.76
CA ILE A 538 8.24 -10.72 -13.09
C ILE A 538 9.14 -11.95 -12.98
N GLU A 539 10.13 -11.92 -12.08
CA GLU A 539 11.05 -13.02 -11.83
C GLU A 539 10.31 -14.27 -11.34
N ALA A 540 9.37 -14.11 -10.40
CA ALA A 540 8.55 -15.19 -9.89
C ALA A 540 7.76 -15.88 -11.02
N SER A 541 7.12 -15.12 -11.89
CA SER A 541 6.31 -15.65 -13.00
C SER A 541 7.16 -16.44 -13.98
N GLN A 542 8.38 -16.01 -14.25
CA GLN A 542 9.29 -16.62 -15.24
C GLN A 542 10.03 -17.84 -14.73
N ILE A 543 10.29 -17.91 -13.41
CA ILE A 543 11.11 -18.98 -12.81
C ILE A 543 10.24 -19.95 -12.00
N TRP A 544 9.49 -19.42 -11.04
CA TRP A 544 8.82 -20.25 -10.04
C TRP A 544 7.43 -20.71 -10.44
N PHE A 545 6.75 -19.97 -11.33
CA PHE A 545 5.42 -20.32 -11.83
C PHE A 545 5.42 -20.75 -13.31
N ALA A 546 6.58 -20.85 -13.95
CA ALA A 546 6.71 -21.16 -15.37
C ALA A 546 6.01 -22.48 -15.78
N GLU A 547 6.10 -23.52 -14.95
CA GLU A 547 5.44 -24.81 -15.19
C GLU A 547 3.91 -24.70 -15.15
N VAL A 548 3.37 -23.87 -14.27
CA VAL A 548 1.92 -23.72 -14.06
C VAL A 548 1.32 -22.71 -15.05
N ASN A 549 2.08 -21.70 -15.46
CA ASN A 549 1.63 -20.67 -16.38
C ASN A 549 1.98 -20.98 -17.85
N GLY A 550 2.45 -22.21 -18.18
CA GLY A 550 2.74 -22.63 -19.55
C GLY A 550 3.84 -21.79 -20.21
N ASN A 551 4.77 -21.21 -19.43
CA ASN A 551 5.83 -20.32 -19.92
C ASN A 551 5.32 -19.11 -20.72
N VAL A 552 4.13 -18.58 -20.38
CA VAL A 552 3.50 -17.48 -21.10
C VAL A 552 4.39 -16.24 -21.26
N GLY A 553 5.35 -16.06 -20.36
CA GLY A 553 6.33 -14.96 -20.45
C GLY A 553 7.19 -14.97 -21.71
N ARG A 554 7.30 -16.12 -22.43
CA ARG A 554 7.99 -16.23 -23.73
C ARG A 554 7.11 -15.81 -24.90
N GLU A 555 5.79 -15.81 -24.70
CA GLU A 555 4.78 -15.52 -25.73
C GLU A 555 4.19 -14.12 -25.58
N MET A 556 4.82 -13.27 -24.75
CA MET A 556 4.30 -11.94 -24.45
C MET A 556 5.41 -10.91 -24.23
N GLN A 557 5.07 -9.65 -24.47
CA GLN A 557 5.92 -8.52 -24.09
C GLN A 557 5.63 -8.16 -22.63
N ILE A 558 6.65 -8.29 -21.78
CA ILE A 558 6.56 -7.84 -20.38
C ILE A 558 7.27 -6.49 -20.26
N ILE A 559 6.53 -5.48 -19.79
CA ILE A 559 7.03 -4.11 -19.61
C ILE A 559 7.03 -3.83 -18.10
N ARG A 560 8.22 -3.55 -17.54
CA ARG A 560 8.33 -3.12 -16.15
C ARG A 560 7.95 -1.66 -16.03
N ASP A 561 6.70 -1.38 -15.62
CA ASP A 561 6.17 -0.03 -15.49
C ASP A 561 4.97 0.03 -14.53
N ASP A 562 4.59 1.24 -14.09
CA ASP A 562 3.30 1.51 -13.46
C ASP A 562 2.20 1.52 -14.55
N ALA A 563 1.15 0.73 -14.35
CA ALA A 563 0.04 0.61 -15.30
C ALA A 563 -0.63 1.96 -15.62
N ARG A 564 -0.67 2.89 -14.66
CA ARG A 564 -1.22 4.24 -14.85
C ARG A 564 -0.32 5.09 -15.76
N ARG A 565 1.01 5.03 -15.51
CA ARG A 565 1.99 5.70 -16.33
C ARG A 565 1.99 5.14 -17.75
N PHE A 566 2.02 3.83 -17.88
CA PHE A 566 2.00 3.17 -19.20
C PHE A 566 0.81 3.63 -20.04
N LEU A 567 -0.40 3.62 -19.46
CA LEU A 567 -1.60 4.12 -20.15
C LEU A 567 -1.59 5.64 -20.42
N GLN A 568 -0.73 6.41 -19.76
CA GLN A 568 -0.54 7.83 -20.07
C GLN A 568 0.41 8.06 -21.25
N THR A 569 1.39 7.16 -21.45
CA THR A 569 2.52 7.37 -22.37
C THR A 569 2.45 6.49 -23.60
N THR A 570 1.73 5.38 -23.58
CA THR A 570 1.58 4.49 -24.75
C THR A 570 0.79 5.19 -25.86
N SER A 571 1.17 4.91 -27.10
CA SER A 571 0.41 5.28 -28.29
C SER A 571 -0.37 4.10 -28.88
N GLN A 572 -0.27 2.91 -28.27
CA GLN A 572 -0.87 1.69 -28.77
C GLN A 572 -2.29 1.54 -28.26
N ASP A 573 -3.20 1.09 -29.15
CA ASP A 573 -4.55 0.72 -28.80
C ASP A 573 -4.69 -0.80 -28.71
N TYR A 574 -5.62 -1.26 -27.88
CA TYR A 574 -5.85 -2.66 -27.56
C TYR A 574 -7.30 -3.05 -27.76
N ASP A 575 -7.52 -4.27 -28.23
CA ASP A 575 -8.88 -4.83 -28.38
C ASP A 575 -9.44 -5.26 -27.02
N VAL A 576 -8.58 -5.75 -26.13
CA VAL A 576 -8.97 -6.15 -24.78
C VAL A 576 -7.95 -5.59 -23.78
N ILE A 577 -8.42 -4.86 -22.79
CA ILE A 577 -7.62 -4.42 -21.63
C ILE A 577 -8.18 -5.09 -20.37
N ILE A 578 -7.32 -5.73 -19.59
CA ILE A 578 -7.71 -6.47 -18.40
C ILE A 578 -7.04 -5.87 -17.15
N GLY A 579 -7.86 -5.36 -16.24
CA GLY A 579 -7.48 -5.00 -14.88
C GLY A 579 -7.71 -6.17 -13.93
N ASP A 580 -6.63 -6.70 -13.38
CA ASP A 580 -6.66 -7.86 -12.47
C ASP A 580 -7.10 -7.48 -11.06
N LEU A 581 -7.25 -8.46 -10.17
CA LEU A 581 -7.59 -8.29 -8.77
C LEU A 581 -6.42 -7.68 -7.97
N PHE A 582 -6.75 -6.83 -7.01
CA PHE A 582 -5.80 -6.29 -6.05
C PHE A 582 -6.51 -5.81 -4.76
N HIS A 583 -5.75 -5.45 -3.73
CA HIS A 583 -6.28 -4.88 -2.49
C HIS A 583 -6.45 -3.36 -2.61
N PRO A 584 -7.67 -2.84 -2.79
CA PRO A 584 -7.92 -1.42 -3.03
C PRO A 584 -7.80 -0.56 -1.76
N ASP A 585 -7.79 -1.17 -0.58
CA ASP A 585 -7.65 -0.53 0.73
C ASP A 585 -6.18 -0.24 1.11
N LEU A 586 -5.22 -0.77 0.35
CA LEU A 586 -3.81 -0.46 0.54
C LEU A 586 -3.44 0.88 -0.07
N VAL A 587 -2.51 1.56 0.59
CA VAL A 587 -2.03 2.90 0.24
C VAL A 587 -1.76 3.04 -1.25
N GLY A 588 -2.51 3.95 -1.88
CA GLY A 588 -2.36 4.37 -3.26
C GLY A 588 -2.91 3.41 -4.31
N ARG A 589 -3.29 2.18 -3.95
CA ARG A 589 -3.82 1.20 -4.92
C ARG A 589 -5.23 1.53 -5.38
N SER A 590 -6.01 2.24 -4.58
CA SER A 590 -7.36 2.69 -4.94
C SER A 590 -7.39 3.58 -6.20
N ALA A 591 -6.27 4.18 -6.56
CA ALA A 591 -6.12 4.98 -7.78
C ALA A 591 -6.34 4.17 -9.06
N LEU A 592 -6.12 2.84 -9.04
CA LEU A 592 -6.41 1.95 -10.16
C LEU A 592 -7.92 1.79 -10.42
N LEU A 593 -8.78 2.09 -9.44
CA LEU A 593 -10.26 2.12 -9.58
C LEU A 593 -10.81 3.55 -9.76
N SER A 594 -9.95 4.51 -10.10
CA SER A 594 -10.34 5.91 -10.24
C SER A 594 -10.93 6.23 -11.61
N LEU A 595 -11.69 7.34 -11.63
CA LEU A 595 -12.24 7.92 -12.86
C LEU A 595 -11.15 8.13 -13.91
N GLN A 596 -10.00 8.67 -13.49
CA GLN A 596 -8.87 8.98 -14.38
C GLN A 596 -8.26 7.70 -14.99
N GLN A 597 -8.12 6.64 -14.20
CA GLN A 597 -7.59 5.37 -14.67
C GLN A 597 -8.53 4.72 -15.70
N PHE A 598 -9.82 4.72 -15.44
CA PHE A 598 -10.81 4.19 -16.39
C PHE A 598 -10.85 5.02 -17.68
N GLN A 599 -10.71 6.35 -17.60
CA GLN A 599 -10.59 7.23 -18.78
C GLN A 599 -9.33 6.93 -19.60
N ARG A 600 -8.18 6.66 -18.92
CA ARG A 600 -6.95 6.25 -19.61
C ARG A 600 -7.16 4.92 -20.34
N ALA A 601 -7.76 3.94 -19.66
CA ALA A 601 -8.06 2.65 -20.30
C ALA A 601 -9.00 2.82 -21.50
N GLN A 602 -10.09 3.60 -21.37
CA GLN A 602 -11.01 3.88 -22.47
C GLN A 602 -10.32 4.52 -23.68
N LYS A 603 -9.39 5.46 -23.44
CA LYS A 603 -8.65 6.15 -24.52
C LYS A 603 -7.82 5.20 -25.38
N HIS A 604 -7.34 4.10 -24.81
CA HIS A 604 -6.50 3.10 -25.48
C HIS A 604 -7.26 1.84 -25.87
N LEU A 605 -8.59 1.88 -25.90
CA LEU A 605 -9.40 0.85 -26.53
C LEU A 605 -9.54 1.12 -28.03
N ALA A 606 -9.25 0.10 -28.84
CA ALA A 606 -9.58 0.07 -30.24
C ALA A 606 -11.10 0.25 -30.44
N GLU A 607 -11.54 0.54 -31.66
CA GLU A 607 -12.98 0.54 -32.03
C GLU A 607 -13.55 -0.87 -31.82
N GLY A 608 -14.65 -1.01 -31.09
CA GLY A 608 -15.20 -2.30 -30.68
C GLY A 608 -14.43 -3.00 -29.55
N GLY A 609 -13.36 -2.37 -29.03
CA GLY A 609 -12.57 -2.93 -27.92
C GLY A 609 -13.26 -2.80 -26.56
N LEU A 610 -12.85 -3.65 -25.63
CA LEU A 610 -13.41 -3.72 -24.26
C LEU A 610 -12.36 -3.65 -23.17
N PHE A 611 -12.75 -3.04 -22.04
CA PHE A 611 -12.00 -3.02 -20.79
C PHE A 611 -12.75 -3.81 -19.73
N VAL A 612 -12.06 -4.70 -19.05
CA VAL A 612 -12.60 -5.46 -17.91
C VAL A 612 -11.81 -5.14 -16.65
N GLN A 613 -12.52 -4.73 -15.60
CA GLN A 613 -11.98 -4.59 -14.26
C GLN A 613 -12.56 -5.67 -13.35
N TRP A 614 -11.72 -6.51 -12.82
CA TRP A 614 -12.10 -7.52 -11.84
C TRP A 614 -12.09 -6.95 -10.41
N LEU A 615 -13.07 -7.37 -9.61
CA LEU A 615 -13.25 -7.00 -8.20
C LEU A 615 -13.53 -8.26 -7.38
N ALA A 616 -12.86 -8.43 -6.24
CA ALA A 616 -13.18 -9.49 -5.30
C ALA A 616 -14.29 -9.04 -4.35
N LEU A 617 -15.42 -9.74 -4.34
CA LEU A 617 -16.62 -9.33 -3.57
C LEU A 617 -16.36 -9.25 -2.06
N ASN A 618 -15.48 -10.10 -1.53
CA ASN A 618 -15.11 -10.10 -0.10
C ASN A 618 -14.29 -8.86 0.34
N GLN A 619 -13.90 -8.00 -0.60
CA GLN A 619 -13.17 -6.75 -0.32
C GLN A 619 -14.08 -5.53 -0.23
N PHE A 620 -15.37 -5.68 -0.47
CA PHE A 620 -16.32 -4.57 -0.55
C PHE A 620 -17.57 -4.83 0.32
N ASP A 621 -18.18 -3.76 0.74
CA ASP A 621 -19.57 -3.71 1.18
C ASP A 621 -20.44 -3.06 0.08
N PRO A 622 -21.78 -3.08 0.17
CA PRO A 622 -22.65 -2.51 -0.86
C PRO A 622 -22.38 -1.02 -1.13
N GLN A 623 -21.97 -0.25 -0.13
CA GLN A 623 -21.74 1.18 -0.27
C GLN A 623 -20.45 1.48 -1.03
N SER A 624 -19.35 0.81 -0.68
CA SER A 624 -18.06 0.97 -1.37
C SER A 624 -18.12 0.44 -2.80
N LEU A 625 -18.80 -0.70 -3.03
CA LEU A 625 -19.00 -1.22 -4.37
C LEU A 625 -19.79 -0.21 -5.23
N GLN A 626 -20.83 0.44 -4.68
CA GLN A 626 -21.58 1.49 -5.38
C GLN A 626 -20.70 2.67 -5.82
N VAL A 627 -19.68 3.04 -5.05
CA VAL A 627 -18.72 4.08 -5.47
C VAL A 627 -17.98 3.66 -6.74
N ILE A 628 -17.53 2.41 -6.80
CA ILE A 628 -16.82 1.89 -7.98
C ILE A 628 -17.76 1.76 -9.18
N LEU A 629 -18.97 1.23 -8.99
CA LEU A 629 -19.97 1.13 -10.06
C LEU A 629 -20.31 2.50 -10.66
N ARG A 630 -20.47 3.53 -9.84
CA ARG A 630 -20.69 4.91 -10.31
C ARG A 630 -19.49 5.43 -11.12
N THR A 631 -18.29 5.16 -10.62
CA THR A 631 -17.06 5.61 -11.26
C THR A 631 -16.88 4.96 -12.62
N PHE A 632 -17.09 3.65 -12.68
CA PHE A 632 -16.99 2.87 -13.93
C PHE A 632 -18.05 3.30 -14.95
N LYS A 633 -19.32 3.39 -14.51
CA LYS A 633 -20.44 3.79 -15.37
C LYS A 633 -20.28 5.21 -15.93
N ARG A 634 -19.62 6.11 -15.21
CA ARG A 634 -19.36 7.48 -15.68
C ARG A 634 -18.44 7.52 -16.89
N VAL A 635 -17.56 6.54 -17.05
CA VAL A 635 -16.65 6.38 -18.19
C VAL A 635 -17.28 5.49 -19.25
N PHE A 636 -17.91 4.40 -18.82
CA PHE A 636 -18.56 3.41 -19.68
C PHE A 636 -20.08 3.37 -19.41
N PRO A 637 -20.88 4.23 -20.06
CA PRO A 637 -22.32 4.34 -19.77
C PRO A 637 -23.11 3.04 -20.00
N GLU A 638 -22.67 2.23 -20.97
CA GLU A 638 -23.30 0.95 -21.35
C GLU A 638 -22.63 -0.27 -20.72
N ALA A 639 -21.84 -0.05 -19.65
CA ALA A 639 -21.15 -1.12 -18.97
C ALA A 639 -22.08 -2.18 -18.41
N VAL A 640 -21.62 -3.43 -18.46
CA VAL A 640 -22.32 -4.60 -17.93
C VAL A 640 -21.49 -5.30 -16.87
N MET A 641 -22.13 -6.18 -16.10
CA MET A 641 -21.52 -6.97 -15.04
C MET A 641 -21.60 -8.46 -15.36
N PHE A 642 -20.58 -9.21 -14.93
CA PHE A 642 -20.59 -10.67 -14.86
C PHE A 642 -20.11 -11.11 -13.47
N VAL A 643 -20.71 -12.18 -12.94
CA VAL A 643 -20.34 -12.74 -11.63
C VAL A 643 -19.77 -14.13 -11.82
N ASP A 644 -18.52 -14.34 -11.38
CA ASP A 644 -17.82 -15.63 -11.40
C ASP A 644 -17.42 -16.01 -9.95
N GLY A 645 -18.25 -16.77 -9.29
CA GLY A 645 -18.08 -17.11 -7.88
C GLY A 645 -18.07 -15.85 -7.00
N PHE A 646 -16.99 -15.63 -6.27
CA PHE A 646 -16.81 -14.45 -5.41
C PHE A 646 -16.20 -13.22 -6.16
N ARG A 647 -16.14 -13.27 -7.50
CA ARG A 647 -15.57 -12.20 -8.34
C ARG A 647 -16.63 -11.52 -9.16
N LEU A 648 -16.47 -10.23 -9.34
CA LEU A 648 -17.31 -9.39 -10.18
C LEU A 648 -16.45 -8.78 -11.29
N ALA A 649 -16.81 -9.03 -12.53
CA ALA A 649 -16.24 -8.35 -13.69
C ALA A 649 -17.11 -7.15 -14.06
N LEU A 650 -16.51 -5.97 -14.14
CA LEU A 650 -17.09 -4.78 -14.74
C LEU A 650 -16.57 -4.68 -16.17
N VAL A 651 -17.45 -4.78 -17.17
CA VAL A 651 -17.08 -4.77 -18.58
C VAL A 651 -17.64 -3.52 -19.25
N GLY A 652 -16.75 -2.71 -19.80
CA GLY A 652 -17.10 -1.52 -20.56
C GLY A 652 -16.33 -1.47 -21.87
N GLY A 653 -16.82 -0.79 -22.89
CA GLY A 653 -16.17 -0.78 -24.18
C GLY A 653 -16.27 0.53 -24.93
N ASN A 654 -15.50 0.62 -26.01
CA ASN A 654 -15.52 1.70 -26.96
C ASN A 654 -16.34 1.26 -28.20
N GLY A 655 -17.67 1.52 -28.21
CA GLY A 655 -18.57 1.01 -29.21
C GLY A 655 -18.89 -0.49 -29.10
N TRP A 656 -18.37 -1.16 -28.08
CA TRP A 656 -18.66 -2.57 -27.79
C TRP A 656 -19.96 -2.73 -27.02
N GLN A 657 -20.71 -3.77 -27.33
CA GLN A 657 -21.91 -4.20 -26.63
C GLN A 657 -21.84 -5.71 -26.39
N ALA A 658 -22.32 -6.15 -25.24
CA ALA A 658 -22.39 -7.57 -24.89
C ALA A 658 -23.40 -8.26 -25.84
N ASN A 659 -22.90 -9.19 -26.68
CA ASN A 659 -23.71 -9.92 -27.63
C ASN A 659 -23.14 -11.35 -27.79
N ILE A 660 -24.04 -12.32 -27.90
CA ILE A 660 -23.68 -13.73 -28.15
C ILE A 660 -22.96 -13.91 -29.49
N GLU A 661 -23.32 -13.14 -30.54
CA GLU A 661 -22.68 -13.24 -31.85
C GLU A 661 -21.18 -12.94 -31.77
N SER A 662 -20.77 -11.99 -30.92
CA SER A 662 -19.35 -11.72 -30.67
C SER A 662 -18.61 -12.95 -30.14
N SER A 663 -19.20 -13.66 -29.19
CA SER A 663 -18.61 -14.87 -28.62
C SER A 663 -18.61 -16.04 -29.62
N LEU A 664 -19.64 -16.18 -30.42
CA LEU A 664 -19.70 -17.20 -31.47
C LEU A 664 -18.68 -16.91 -32.59
N ASN A 665 -18.55 -15.66 -33.01
CA ASN A 665 -17.52 -15.25 -33.97
C ASN A 665 -16.11 -15.52 -33.42
N ASN A 666 -15.86 -15.20 -32.16
CA ASN A 666 -14.60 -15.51 -31.49
C ASN A 666 -14.26 -17.01 -31.59
N LEU A 667 -15.16 -17.87 -31.16
CA LEU A 667 -14.96 -19.32 -31.22
C LEU A 667 -14.77 -19.85 -32.63
N SER A 668 -15.44 -19.28 -33.62
CA SER A 668 -15.31 -19.70 -35.02
C SER A 668 -13.93 -19.44 -35.63
N GLN A 669 -13.12 -18.57 -35.02
CA GLN A 669 -11.74 -18.29 -35.43
C GLN A 669 -10.74 -19.33 -34.88
N LEU A 670 -11.16 -20.19 -33.96
CA LEU A 670 -10.33 -21.15 -33.25
C LEU A 670 -10.59 -22.56 -33.73
N ASP A 671 -9.58 -23.41 -33.77
CA ASP A 671 -9.75 -24.85 -33.95
C ASP A 671 -10.47 -25.48 -32.74
N SER A 672 -10.90 -26.73 -32.86
CA SER A 672 -11.69 -27.42 -31.85
C SER A 672 -10.92 -27.53 -30.50
N ILE A 673 -9.61 -27.78 -30.55
CA ILE A 673 -8.75 -27.89 -29.36
C ILE A 673 -8.65 -26.54 -28.64
N ALA A 674 -8.45 -25.46 -29.38
CA ALA A 674 -8.39 -24.11 -28.82
C ALA A 674 -9.75 -23.68 -28.26
N GLN A 675 -10.87 -24.03 -28.95
CA GLN A 675 -12.23 -23.79 -28.44
C GLN A 675 -12.45 -24.46 -27.08
N ASP A 676 -12.08 -25.74 -26.98
CA ASP A 676 -12.19 -26.49 -25.70
C ASP A 676 -11.32 -25.89 -24.59
N LYS A 677 -10.12 -25.40 -24.93
CA LYS A 677 -9.24 -24.72 -23.97
C LYS A 677 -9.78 -23.35 -23.52
N VAL A 678 -10.41 -22.59 -24.42
CA VAL A 678 -10.98 -21.26 -24.13
C VAL A 678 -12.27 -21.39 -23.33
N THR A 679 -13.19 -22.27 -23.74
CA THR A 679 -14.46 -22.44 -23.03
C THR A 679 -14.32 -23.34 -21.81
N GLY A 680 -13.26 -24.16 -21.76
CA GLY A 680 -13.07 -25.21 -20.77
C GLY A 680 -14.18 -26.25 -20.82
N THR A 681 -14.29 -27.09 -19.81
CA THR A 681 -15.39 -28.06 -19.66
C THR A 681 -16.76 -27.41 -19.47
N GLU A 682 -16.78 -26.08 -19.19
CA GLU A 682 -17.99 -25.33 -18.89
C GLU A 682 -18.83 -25.02 -20.13
N GLY A 683 -18.18 -24.81 -21.28
CA GLY A 683 -18.82 -24.38 -22.52
C GLY A 683 -19.31 -22.92 -22.51
N LEU A 684 -19.67 -22.41 -23.67
CA LEU A 684 -20.07 -21.02 -23.87
C LEU A 684 -21.23 -20.57 -22.96
N TRP A 685 -22.23 -21.44 -22.79
CA TRP A 685 -23.43 -21.06 -22.03
C TRP A 685 -23.16 -20.80 -20.55
N SER A 686 -22.26 -21.53 -19.92
CA SER A 686 -21.88 -21.29 -18.53
C SER A 686 -21.25 -19.89 -18.39
N TRP A 687 -20.45 -19.48 -19.36
CA TRP A 687 -19.87 -18.13 -19.36
C TRP A 687 -20.91 -17.03 -19.52
N LEU A 688 -21.83 -17.18 -20.44
CA LEU A 688 -22.92 -16.20 -20.67
C LEU A 688 -23.96 -16.22 -19.55
N GLY A 689 -24.17 -17.35 -18.88
CA GLY A 689 -25.06 -17.48 -17.73
C GLY A 689 -24.62 -16.62 -16.53
N ARG A 690 -23.34 -16.25 -16.47
CA ARG A 690 -22.76 -15.34 -15.46
C ARG A 690 -23.11 -13.86 -15.68
N TYR A 691 -23.82 -13.52 -16.76
CA TYR A 691 -24.29 -12.17 -17.00
C TYR A 691 -25.18 -11.67 -15.88
N TRP A 692 -24.85 -10.46 -15.36
CA TRP A 692 -25.51 -9.86 -14.20
C TRP A 692 -26.24 -8.55 -14.53
N GLY A 693 -26.30 -8.19 -15.81
CA GLY A 693 -27.02 -7.03 -16.32
C GLY A 693 -26.16 -5.77 -16.42
N PRO A 694 -26.78 -4.66 -16.80
CA PRO A 694 -26.11 -3.37 -16.92
C PRO A 694 -25.69 -2.86 -15.56
N VAL A 695 -24.57 -2.12 -15.50
CA VAL A 695 -24.11 -1.46 -14.28
C VAL A 695 -25.15 -0.45 -13.85
N GLN A 696 -25.77 -0.69 -12.67
CA GLN A 696 -26.72 0.22 -12.05
C GLN A 696 -26.00 1.01 -10.94
N ALA A 697 -26.03 2.33 -11.04
CA ALA A 697 -25.36 3.20 -10.09
C ALA A 697 -26.33 4.27 -9.58
N SER A 698 -26.41 4.42 -8.26
CA SER A 698 -27.13 5.52 -7.59
C SER A 698 -26.33 6.82 -7.68
N GLN A 699 -26.95 7.96 -7.36
CA GLN A 699 -26.22 9.23 -7.20
C GLN A 699 -25.28 9.15 -5.98
N GLY A 700 -24.13 9.81 -6.05
CA GLY A 700 -23.19 9.86 -4.94
C GLY A 700 -21.73 10.11 -5.38
N PRO A 701 -20.77 9.99 -4.46
CA PRO A 701 -19.37 10.21 -4.75
C PRO A 701 -18.81 9.17 -5.74
N VAL A 702 -17.82 9.60 -6.52
CA VAL A 702 -17.02 8.75 -7.40
C VAL A 702 -15.60 8.64 -6.84
N GLN A 703 -14.93 7.54 -7.13
CA GLN A 703 -13.52 7.37 -6.84
C GLN A 703 -12.69 8.21 -7.82
N SER A 704 -11.86 9.10 -7.30
CA SER A 704 -10.97 9.94 -8.10
C SER A 704 -9.58 9.96 -7.48
N GLU A 705 -8.53 10.10 -8.29
CA GLU A 705 -7.17 10.30 -7.80
C GLU A 705 -7.07 11.51 -6.85
N TRP A 706 -7.89 12.55 -7.09
CA TRP A 706 -7.94 13.77 -6.26
C TRP A 706 -8.92 13.71 -5.09
N ALA A 707 -9.71 12.64 -5.01
CA ALA A 707 -10.65 12.37 -3.91
C ALA A 707 -10.74 10.85 -3.71
N PRO A 708 -9.78 10.23 -3.01
CA PRO A 708 -9.66 8.78 -2.86
C PRO A 708 -10.61 8.25 -1.78
N VAL A 709 -11.89 8.10 -2.10
CA VAL A 709 -12.94 7.70 -1.15
C VAL A 709 -12.70 6.28 -0.62
N ILE A 710 -12.40 5.34 -1.50
CA ILE A 710 -12.30 3.90 -1.19
C ILE A 710 -11.16 3.61 -0.21
N GLU A 711 -10.00 4.21 -0.40
CA GLU A 711 -8.80 4.01 0.39
C GLU A 711 -8.98 4.33 1.88
N TYR A 712 -9.85 5.28 2.18
CA TYR A 712 -10.19 5.68 3.56
C TYR A 712 -11.45 5.00 4.08
N TYR A 713 -12.36 4.63 3.19
CA TYR A 713 -13.63 4.02 3.57
C TYR A 713 -13.47 2.53 3.93
N LEU A 714 -12.80 1.73 3.09
CA LEU A 714 -12.70 0.28 3.27
C LEU A 714 -12.10 -0.15 4.62
N PRO A 715 -10.99 0.44 5.11
CA PRO A 715 -10.50 0.11 6.43
C PRO A 715 -11.50 0.41 7.55
N ARG A 716 -12.31 1.49 7.42
CA ARG A 716 -13.36 1.80 8.37
C ARG A 716 -14.50 0.78 8.34
N ALA A 717 -14.95 0.41 7.15
CA ALA A 717 -16.01 -0.57 6.96
C ALA A 717 -15.63 -1.93 7.54
N ARG A 718 -14.38 -2.36 7.35
CA ARG A 718 -13.83 -3.60 7.92
C ARG A 718 -13.97 -3.64 9.43
N TYR A 719 -13.53 -2.61 10.15
CA TYR A 719 -13.59 -2.57 11.61
C TYR A 719 -14.97 -2.24 12.20
N ARG A 720 -15.95 -1.87 11.36
CA ARG A 720 -17.34 -1.70 11.78
C ARG A 720 -18.18 -2.94 11.58
N GLY A 721 -17.62 -4.02 11.02
CA GLY A 721 -18.39 -5.20 10.64
C GLY A 721 -19.33 -4.96 9.47
N GLU A 722 -19.12 -3.89 8.67
CA GLU A 722 -19.96 -3.54 7.51
C GLU A 722 -19.59 -4.39 6.28
N MET A 723 -18.45 -5.10 6.31
CA MET A 723 -17.96 -6.00 5.26
C MET A 723 -18.68 -7.35 5.32
N ASP A 724 -20.01 -7.32 5.31
CA ASP A 724 -20.84 -8.52 5.33
C ASP A 724 -21.10 -9.01 3.90
N LEU A 725 -20.45 -10.13 3.56
CA LEU A 725 -20.56 -10.77 2.25
C LEU A 725 -21.99 -11.25 1.96
N VAL A 726 -22.75 -11.65 2.99
CA VAL A 726 -24.16 -12.04 2.85
C VAL A 726 -24.99 -10.85 2.38
N VAL A 727 -24.83 -9.71 3.01
CA VAL A 727 -25.55 -8.48 2.65
C VAL A 727 -25.17 -8.04 1.24
N LEU A 728 -23.90 -8.13 0.89
CA LEU A 728 -23.44 -7.75 -0.46
C LEU A 728 -23.99 -8.67 -1.54
N VAL A 729 -23.96 -9.99 -1.34
CA VAL A 729 -24.44 -10.95 -2.34
C VAL A 729 -25.98 -10.90 -2.44
N ASP A 730 -26.70 -10.78 -1.34
CA ASP A 730 -28.15 -10.55 -1.34
C ASP A 730 -28.51 -9.27 -2.12
N TRP A 731 -27.73 -8.19 -1.92
CA TRP A 731 -27.92 -6.96 -2.68
C TRP A 731 -27.67 -7.15 -4.19
N LEU A 732 -26.63 -7.91 -4.59
CA LEU A 732 -26.35 -8.25 -5.98
C LEU A 732 -27.48 -9.10 -6.58
N LEU A 733 -27.98 -10.10 -5.85
CA LEU A 733 -29.11 -10.95 -6.29
C LEU A 733 -30.38 -10.15 -6.59
N GLN A 734 -30.67 -9.10 -5.78
CA GLN A 734 -31.80 -8.20 -6.02
C GLN A 734 -31.65 -7.33 -7.26
N LYS A 735 -30.43 -7.14 -7.74
CA LYS A 735 -30.11 -6.31 -8.90
C LYS A 735 -30.03 -7.11 -10.20
N ARG A 736 -30.09 -8.44 -10.12
CA ARG A 736 -30.04 -9.28 -11.31
C ARG A 736 -31.27 -9.05 -12.18
N PRO A 737 -31.12 -8.84 -13.51
CA PRO A 737 -32.26 -8.68 -14.39
C PRO A 737 -33.06 -9.96 -14.54
N HIS A 738 -34.31 -9.83 -14.94
CA HIS A 738 -35.12 -11.00 -15.30
C HIS A 738 -34.50 -11.71 -16.51
N PHE A 739 -34.65 -13.03 -16.59
CA PHE A 739 -34.11 -13.84 -17.69
C PHE A 739 -34.43 -13.27 -19.08
N SER A 740 -35.70 -12.87 -19.32
CA SER A 740 -36.11 -12.28 -20.60
C SER A 740 -35.35 -11.01 -20.97
N GLN A 741 -34.99 -10.19 -19.99
CA GLN A 741 -34.20 -8.99 -20.19
C GLN A 741 -32.72 -9.33 -20.50
N ALA A 742 -32.18 -10.34 -19.81
CA ALA A 742 -30.83 -10.83 -20.06
C ALA A 742 -30.73 -11.46 -21.47
N GLN A 743 -31.72 -12.25 -21.86
CA GLN A 743 -31.84 -12.86 -23.18
C GLN A 743 -31.84 -11.80 -24.28
N GLN A 744 -32.64 -10.75 -24.10
CA GLN A 744 -32.73 -9.65 -25.07
C GLN A 744 -31.41 -8.85 -25.12
N ALA A 745 -30.82 -8.56 -23.96
CA ALA A 745 -29.59 -7.78 -23.90
C ALA A 745 -28.39 -8.48 -24.56
N LEU A 746 -28.31 -9.81 -24.47
CA LEU A 746 -27.26 -10.59 -25.10
C LEU A 746 -27.59 -11.02 -26.52
N GLY A 747 -28.78 -10.71 -27.05
CA GLY A 747 -29.19 -11.10 -28.41
C GLY A 747 -29.38 -12.62 -28.58
N VAL A 748 -29.70 -13.35 -27.52
CA VAL A 748 -29.88 -14.82 -27.56
C VAL A 748 -31.17 -15.17 -28.28
N SER A 749 -31.06 -15.96 -29.35
CA SER A 749 -32.19 -16.39 -30.17
C SER A 749 -33.14 -17.37 -29.45
N LYS A 750 -34.36 -17.53 -29.94
CA LYS A 750 -35.31 -18.50 -29.35
C LYS A 750 -34.79 -19.93 -29.40
N ALA A 751 -34.00 -20.31 -30.38
CA ALA A 751 -33.43 -21.65 -30.52
C ALA A 751 -32.35 -21.93 -29.44
N GLN A 752 -31.70 -20.88 -28.95
CA GLN A 752 -30.62 -20.92 -27.95
C GLN A 752 -31.14 -20.67 -26.53
N SER A 753 -32.41 -20.24 -26.40
CA SER A 753 -33.01 -19.76 -25.16
C SER A 753 -32.91 -20.78 -24.00
N GLU A 754 -33.21 -22.07 -24.28
CA GLU A 754 -33.20 -23.11 -23.25
C GLU A 754 -31.81 -23.32 -22.66
N SER A 755 -30.78 -23.40 -23.49
CA SER A 755 -29.40 -23.58 -23.00
C SER A 755 -28.93 -22.40 -22.18
N PHE A 756 -29.28 -21.18 -22.59
CA PHE A 756 -28.96 -19.98 -21.84
C PHE A 756 -29.74 -19.89 -20.51
N GLU A 757 -31.07 -20.20 -20.56
CA GLU A 757 -31.90 -20.19 -19.33
C GLU A 757 -31.36 -21.12 -18.26
N ARG A 758 -31.02 -22.36 -18.63
CA ARG A 758 -30.46 -23.33 -17.72
C ARG A 758 -29.18 -22.84 -17.06
N ALA A 759 -28.25 -22.28 -17.82
CA ALA A 759 -27.02 -21.71 -17.30
C ALA A 759 -27.28 -20.45 -16.44
N TYR A 760 -28.17 -19.59 -16.86
CA TYR A 760 -28.56 -18.39 -16.15
C TYR A 760 -29.17 -18.70 -14.78
N VAL A 761 -30.11 -19.63 -14.72
CA VAL A 761 -30.74 -20.09 -13.48
C VAL A 761 -29.73 -20.80 -12.56
N SER A 762 -28.86 -21.63 -13.14
CA SER A 762 -27.80 -22.31 -12.37
C SER A 762 -26.93 -21.36 -11.60
N THR A 763 -26.42 -20.31 -12.24
CA THR A 763 -25.57 -19.30 -11.58
C THR A 763 -26.30 -18.58 -10.45
N GLU A 764 -27.59 -18.28 -10.60
CA GLU A 764 -28.38 -17.66 -9.54
C GLU A 764 -28.58 -18.61 -8.35
N LEU A 765 -28.95 -19.86 -8.62
CA LEU A 765 -29.14 -20.86 -7.57
C LEU A 765 -27.85 -21.13 -6.80
N ALA A 766 -26.70 -21.14 -7.47
CA ALA A 766 -25.40 -21.30 -6.85
C ALA A 766 -25.06 -20.16 -5.88
N LEU A 767 -25.31 -18.91 -6.28
CA LEU A 767 -25.11 -17.75 -5.39
C LEU A 767 -26.09 -17.77 -4.20
N ARG A 768 -27.36 -18.16 -4.42
CA ARG A 768 -28.33 -18.36 -3.32
C ARG A 768 -27.94 -19.48 -2.39
N ALA A 769 -27.34 -20.57 -2.92
CA ALA A 769 -26.80 -21.67 -2.12
C ALA A 769 -25.67 -21.15 -1.22
N TRP A 770 -24.75 -20.38 -1.79
CA TRP A 770 -23.64 -19.78 -1.05
C TRP A 770 -24.10 -18.82 0.06
N VAL A 771 -25.11 -17.98 -0.21
CA VAL A 771 -25.73 -17.12 0.81
C VAL A 771 -26.37 -17.96 1.94
N ALA A 772 -27.08 -19.04 1.60
CA ALA A 772 -27.68 -19.90 2.61
C ALA A 772 -26.62 -20.52 3.54
N GLU A 773 -25.48 -20.92 2.98
CA GLU A 773 -24.36 -21.46 3.75
C GLU A 773 -23.72 -20.42 4.66
N LEU A 774 -23.46 -19.23 4.13
CA LEU A 774 -22.92 -18.12 4.93
C LEU A 774 -23.84 -17.74 6.08
N LYS A 775 -25.18 -17.95 5.93
CA LYS A 775 -26.18 -17.79 6.99
C LYS A 775 -26.24 -18.99 7.95
N GLY A 776 -25.48 -20.07 7.71
CA GLY A 776 -25.50 -21.30 8.51
C GLY A 776 -26.60 -22.30 8.14
N ASP A 777 -27.43 -22.02 7.11
CA ASP A 777 -28.43 -22.95 6.62
C ASP A 777 -27.85 -23.91 5.57
N VAL A 778 -27.06 -24.86 6.08
CA VAL A 778 -26.36 -25.86 5.27
C VAL A 778 -27.33 -26.73 4.46
N ARG A 779 -28.52 -27.08 5.01
CA ARG A 779 -29.51 -27.93 4.32
C ARG A 779 -30.09 -27.18 3.10
N GLN A 780 -30.48 -25.94 3.27
CA GLN A 780 -30.99 -25.14 2.16
C GLN A 780 -29.89 -24.87 1.11
N GLY A 781 -28.66 -24.60 1.57
CA GLY A 781 -27.50 -24.45 0.68
C GLY A 781 -27.30 -25.70 -0.18
N GLN A 782 -27.31 -26.89 0.41
CA GLN A 782 -27.14 -28.15 -0.31
C GLN A 782 -28.26 -28.39 -1.34
N LYS A 783 -29.52 -28.15 -0.96
CA LYS A 783 -30.66 -28.29 -1.86
C LYS A 783 -30.54 -27.36 -3.07
N LEU A 784 -30.22 -26.10 -2.85
CA LEU A 784 -30.05 -25.09 -3.92
C LEU A 784 -28.86 -25.45 -4.83
N LEU A 785 -27.77 -25.95 -4.27
CA LEU A 785 -26.60 -26.38 -5.05
C LEU A 785 -26.93 -27.58 -5.95
N GLN A 786 -27.70 -28.57 -5.45
CA GLN A 786 -28.17 -29.69 -6.25
C GLN A 786 -29.06 -29.22 -7.41
N LEU A 787 -29.98 -28.30 -7.16
CA LEU A 787 -30.81 -27.69 -8.21
C LEU A 787 -29.97 -26.92 -9.24
N ALA A 788 -28.95 -26.18 -8.81
CA ALA A 788 -28.01 -25.50 -9.68
C ALA A 788 -27.27 -26.49 -10.59
N TYR A 789 -26.77 -27.59 -10.03
CA TYR A 789 -26.10 -28.65 -10.77
C TYR A 789 -27.06 -29.34 -11.79
N GLN A 790 -28.29 -29.64 -11.40
CA GLN A 790 -29.29 -30.18 -12.32
C GLN A 790 -29.58 -29.24 -13.50
N ALA A 791 -29.62 -27.92 -13.25
CA ALA A 791 -29.81 -26.93 -14.28
C ALA A 791 -28.62 -26.85 -15.24
N ASN A 792 -27.38 -26.79 -14.73
CA ASN A 792 -26.17 -26.76 -15.55
C ASN A 792 -25.02 -27.57 -14.93
N PRO A 793 -24.95 -28.89 -15.25
CA PRO A 793 -23.87 -29.75 -14.73
C PRO A 793 -22.46 -29.34 -15.18
N LYS A 794 -22.34 -28.57 -16.25
CA LYS A 794 -21.07 -28.11 -16.82
C LYS A 794 -20.48 -26.91 -16.08
N ASP A 795 -21.29 -26.20 -15.27
CA ASP A 795 -20.77 -25.08 -14.50
C ASP A 795 -19.74 -25.57 -13.47
N ARG A 796 -18.50 -25.09 -13.65
CA ARG A 796 -17.36 -25.61 -12.89
C ARG A 796 -17.40 -25.21 -11.43
N TRP A 797 -17.93 -24.03 -11.10
CA TRP A 797 -18.11 -23.61 -9.72
C TRP A 797 -19.17 -24.46 -9.01
N VAL A 798 -20.30 -24.71 -9.70
CA VAL A 798 -21.41 -25.53 -9.16
C VAL A 798 -20.99 -26.97 -8.97
N SER A 799 -20.41 -27.60 -9.99
CA SER A 799 -19.93 -28.98 -9.94
C SER A 799 -18.80 -29.15 -8.93
N GLY A 800 -17.89 -28.16 -8.81
CA GLY A 800 -16.85 -28.14 -7.80
C GLY A 800 -17.39 -28.10 -6.39
N ALA A 801 -18.24 -27.14 -6.08
CA ALA A 801 -18.83 -27.02 -4.74
C ALA A 801 -19.64 -28.27 -4.34
N LEU A 802 -20.30 -28.93 -5.29
CA LEU A 802 -21.00 -30.17 -5.04
C LEU A 802 -20.02 -31.31 -4.76
N ALA A 803 -18.97 -31.46 -5.58
CA ALA A 803 -17.94 -32.48 -5.42
C ALA A 803 -17.17 -32.34 -4.11
N ASP A 804 -16.77 -31.12 -3.75
CA ASP A 804 -16.06 -30.82 -2.49
C ASP A 804 -16.89 -31.24 -1.26
N ARG A 805 -18.21 -31.03 -1.31
CA ARG A 805 -19.11 -31.49 -0.21
C ARG A 805 -19.26 -32.97 -0.14
N MET A 806 -19.40 -33.65 -1.28
CA MET A 806 -19.44 -35.09 -1.31
C MET A 806 -18.13 -35.66 -0.75
N PHE A 807 -17.01 -35.07 -1.10
CA PHE A 807 -15.71 -35.50 -0.58
C PHE A 807 -15.58 -35.29 0.93
N ALA A 808 -16.01 -34.12 1.45
CA ALA A 808 -16.03 -33.87 2.90
C ALA A 808 -16.94 -34.87 3.67
N GLY A 809 -18.08 -35.25 3.09
CA GLY A 809 -18.96 -36.27 3.64
C GLY A 809 -18.34 -37.69 3.63
N LEU A 810 -17.52 -37.97 2.61
CA LEU A 810 -16.85 -39.27 2.46
C LEU A 810 -15.77 -39.49 3.52
N GLN A 811 -15.04 -38.47 3.93
CA GLN A 811 -14.04 -38.57 5.00
C GLN A 811 -14.65 -39.14 6.29
N ALA A 812 -15.81 -38.64 6.66
CA ALA A 812 -16.53 -39.14 7.84
C ALA A 812 -17.01 -40.59 7.70
N MET A 813 -17.32 -41.08 6.48
CA MET A 813 -17.72 -42.47 6.21
C MET A 813 -16.50 -43.40 6.20
N THR A 814 -15.37 -42.96 5.67
CA THR A 814 -14.11 -43.73 5.63
C THR A 814 -13.58 -44.00 7.03
N GLU A 815 -13.69 -43.05 7.94
CA GLU A 815 -13.35 -43.23 9.36
C GLU A 815 -14.19 -44.32 10.02
N GLN A 816 -15.37 -44.67 9.48
CA GLN A 816 -16.25 -45.72 9.92
C GLN A 816 -15.99 -47.07 9.21
N GLY A 817 -14.95 -47.17 8.36
CA GLY A 817 -14.52 -48.41 7.69
C GLY A 817 -15.28 -48.75 6.40
N ALA A 818 -16.00 -47.79 5.78
CA ALA A 818 -16.64 -48.02 4.48
C ALA A 818 -15.61 -47.87 3.34
N ASP A 819 -15.72 -48.71 2.28
CA ASP A 819 -14.93 -48.57 1.07
C ASP A 819 -15.30 -47.26 0.32
N PRO A 820 -14.38 -46.33 0.15
CA PRO A 820 -14.67 -45.02 -0.44
C PRO A 820 -14.73 -45.02 -1.98
N ARG A 821 -14.37 -46.12 -2.67
CA ARG A 821 -14.14 -46.17 -4.10
C ARG A 821 -15.33 -45.67 -4.93
N ASN A 822 -16.50 -46.27 -4.72
CA ASN A 822 -17.68 -45.90 -5.48
C ASN A 822 -18.07 -44.41 -5.29
N ALA A 823 -17.87 -43.89 -4.11
CA ALA A 823 -18.15 -42.50 -3.82
C ALA A 823 -17.11 -41.55 -4.47
N LEU A 824 -15.84 -41.96 -4.48
CA LEU A 824 -14.78 -41.21 -5.18
C LEU A 824 -15.02 -41.20 -6.70
N GLU A 825 -15.41 -42.34 -7.29
CA GLU A 825 -15.76 -42.41 -8.70
C GLU A 825 -17.00 -41.54 -9.02
N ALA A 826 -18.01 -41.50 -8.14
CA ALA A 826 -19.15 -40.61 -8.29
C ALA A 826 -18.75 -39.13 -8.21
N ILE A 827 -17.79 -38.77 -7.38
CA ILE A 827 -17.22 -37.43 -7.31
C ILE A 827 -16.54 -37.08 -8.63
N LEU A 828 -15.71 -37.96 -9.18
CA LEU A 828 -15.04 -37.77 -10.46
C LEU A 828 -16.04 -37.75 -11.65
N TYR A 829 -17.18 -38.42 -11.56
CA TYR A 829 -18.24 -38.30 -12.56
C TYR A 829 -18.83 -36.88 -12.59
N ILE A 830 -18.98 -36.24 -11.39
CA ILE A 830 -19.47 -34.86 -11.28
C ILE A 830 -18.38 -33.89 -11.68
N ARG A 831 -17.14 -34.18 -11.23
CA ARG A 831 -15.98 -33.33 -11.46
C ARG A 831 -14.72 -34.14 -11.77
N PRO A 832 -14.44 -34.40 -13.06
CA PRO A 832 -13.30 -35.25 -13.46
C PRO A 832 -11.93 -34.74 -13.01
N ASP A 833 -11.78 -33.45 -12.74
CA ASP A 833 -10.57 -32.78 -12.29
C ASP A 833 -10.56 -32.48 -10.77
N HIS A 834 -11.30 -33.25 -9.97
CA HIS A 834 -11.28 -33.10 -8.51
C HIS A 834 -10.01 -33.74 -7.93
N VAL A 835 -9.02 -32.89 -7.58
CA VAL A 835 -7.66 -33.31 -7.19
C VAL A 835 -7.65 -34.28 -6.02
N GLU A 836 -8.41 -33.98 -4.96
CA GLU A 836 -8.40 -34.83 -3.74
C GLU A 836 -9.06 -36.20 -3.98
N ALA A 837 -10.05 -36.28 -4.83
CA ALA A 837 -10.65 -37.56 -5.23
C ALA A 837 -9.70 -38.40 -6.10
N LEU A 838 -9.03 -37.75 -7.05
CA LEU A 838 -7.99 -38.38 -7.88
C LEU A 838 -6.83 -38.92 -7.02
N ARG A 839 -6.37 -38.11 -6.06
CA ARG A 839 -5.30 -38.50 -5.12
C ARG A 839 -5.70 -39.68 -4.24
N SER A 840 -6.91 -39.65 -3.75
CA SER A 840 -7.45 -40.77 -2.93
C SER A 840 -7.54 -42.05 -3.73
N LEU A 841 -8.02 -42.01 -4.98
CA LEU A 841 -8.08 -43.19 -5.85
C LEU A 841 -6.66 -43.66 -6.24
N TRP A 842 -5.78 -42.76 -6.58
CA TRP A 842 -4.37 -43.11 -6.86
C TRP A 842 -3.73 -43.89 -5.71
N ARG A 843 -3.88 -43.41 -4.47
CA ARG A 843 -3.36 -44.09 -3.28
C ARG A 843 -4.02 -45.46 -3.05
N LEU A 844 -5.33 -45.59 -3.29
CA LEU A 844 -6.04 -46.85 -3.17
C LEU A 844 -5.56 -47.86 -4.20
N GLU A 845 -5.46 -47.51 -5.49
CA GLU A 845 -5.01 -48.38 -6.54
C GLU A 845 -3.53 -48.79 -6.35
N GLN A 846 -2.69 -47.90 -5.86
CA GLN A 846 -1.31 -48.19 -5.51
C GLN A 846 -1.21 -49.18 -4.34
N ALA A 847 -2.02 -49.03 -3.31
CA ALA A 847 -2.05 -49.94 -2.17
C ALA A 847 -2.54 -51.35 -2.55
N GLU A 848 -3.42 -51.47 -3.53
CA GLU A 848 -3.91 -52.77 -4.06
C GLU A 848 -3.03 -53.38 -5.14
N GLY A 849 -1.99 -52.67 -5.60
CA GLY A 849 -1.08 -53.18 -6.64
C GLY A 849 -1.62 -53.06 -8.07
N ASN A 850 -2.63 -52.23 -8.30
CA ASN A 850 -3.23 -51.95 -9.61
C ASN A 850 -2.42 -50.88 -10.38
N GLU A 851 -1.17 -51.18 -10.76
CA GLU A 851 -0.23 -50.21 -11.32
C GLU A 851 -0.81 -49.43 -12.52
N ALA A 852 -1.55 -50.09 -13.43
CA ALA A 852 -2.07 -49.40 -14.65
C ALA A 852 -3.08 -48.28 -14.31
N ARG A 853 -4.00 -48.51 -13.35
CA ARG A 853 -4.95 -47.49 -12.90
C ARG A 853 -4.28 -46.45 -12.07
N ALA A 854 -3.36 -46.86 -11.21
CA ALA A 854 -2.58 -45.90 -10.41
C ALA A 854 -1.80 -44.90 -11.32
N ASP A 855 -1.16 -45.41 -12.38
CA ASP A 855 -0.47 -44.53 -13.35
C ASP A 855 -1.41 -43.63 -14.15
N GLU A 856 -2.64 -44.06 -14.43
CA GLU A 856 -3.67 -43.21 -15.06
C GLU A 856 -4.00 -42.01 -14.16
N PHE A 857 -4.37 -42.28 -12.92
CA PHE A 857 -4.69 -41.23 -11.95
C PHE A 857 -3.48 -40.29 -11.66
N ARG A 858 -2.28 -40.88 -11.59
CA ARG A 858 -1.04 -40.13 -11.42
C ARG A 858 -0.82 -39.12 -12.57
N ARG A 859 -1.00 -39.53 -13.81
CA ARG A 859 -0.88 -38.62 -14.98
C ARG A 859 -1.90 -37.53 -14.93
N MET A 860 -3.16 -37.83 -14.62
CA MET A 860 -4.20 -36.82 -14.47
C MET A 860 -3.86 -35.78 -13.36
N LEU A 861 -3.33 -36.24 -12.25
CA LEU A 861 -2.85 -35.37 -11.17
C LEU A 861 -1.68 -34.51 -11.59
N GLN A 862 -0.69 -35.07 -12.33
CA GLN A 862 0.45 -34.33 -12.84
C GLN A 862 0.03 -33.19 -13.78
N ASP A 863 -0.98 -33.44 -14.63
CA ASP A 863 -1.50 -32.41 -15.54
C ASP A 863 -2.23 -31.29 -14.79
N LEU A 864 -2.95 -31.61 -13.71
CA LEU A 864 -3.72 -30.65 -12.92
C LEU A 864 -2.88 -29.93 -11.87
N SER A 865 -1.88 -30.58 -11.32
CA SER A 865 -1.06 -30.10 -10.22
C SER A 865 0.42 -30.49 -10.44
N PRO A 866 1.10 -29.85 -11.40
CA PRO A 866 2.47 -30.21 -11.78
C PRO A 866 3.49 -30.02 -10.66
N LEU A 867 3.16 -29.21 -9.66
CA LEU A 867 4.03 -28.92 -8.51
C LEU A 867 3.75 -29.82 -7.30
N ASP A 868 2.81 -30.74 -7.38
CA ASP A 868 2.46 -31.61 -6.26
C ASP A 868 3.66 -32.39 -5.74
N ALA A 869 3.96 -32.24 -4.45
CA ALA A 869 5.14 -32.85 -3.82
C ALA A 869 5.12 -34.40 -3.83
N GLU A 870 3.92 -34.99 -3.70
CA GLU A 870 3.77 -36.45 -3.70
C GLU A 870 4.04 -37.08 -5.08
N LEU A 871 3.91 -36.28 -6.15
CA LEU A 871 4.10 -36.74 -7.52
C LEU A 871 5.54 -36.59 -8.02
N ARG A 872 6.38 -35.83 -7.28
CA ARG A 872 7.82 -35.62 -7.63
C ARG A 872 8.69 -36.83 -7.35
N HIS A 873 8.21 -37.81 -6.62
CA HIS A 873 8.88 -39.06 -6.26
C HIS A 873 8.22 -40.25 -6.96
#